data_166b82534ac2887927db6d96c3460d92
#
_entry.id   166b82534ac2887927db6d96c3460d92
#
_cell.length_a   1.000
_cell.length_b   1.000
_cell.length_c   1.000
_cell.angle_alpha   90.00
_cell.angle_beta   90.00
_cell.angle_gamma   90.00
#
_symmetry.space_group_name_H-M   'P 1'
#
loop_
_entity.id
_entity.type
_entity.pdbx_description
1 polymer ?
#
loop_
_entity_poly.entity_id
_entity_poly.type
_entity_poly.pdbx_seq_one_letter_code
_entity_poly.pdbx_strand_id
1 'polypeptide(L)'
;MSEYKDTLNLPETGFPMRGDLAKREPEMLARWYKEDLYGAIRQAKQGKKSFVLHDGPPYANGDIHIGHALNKILKDIIIKSKTLSGFDAPYIPGWDCHGLPIELMVEKKVGKPGQKVTAAEFREKCRDYAAGQVEGQKESFKRLGILGEWDKPYRTMDFTTEANIIRALGKIADNGHLLKGFKPVHWCTDCGSALAEAEVEYKNKVSPSIDVRFRAADEASVLAKFSLSEGHQGHGPVSIVIWTTTPWTLPANRAVCLRNDLEYVLIQVEGEQPERIIVASDLAKQVMDRAGIEHFHNLGFATGAELELTQFNHPFYDFTVPAILGDHVTTESGTGVVHTAPGHGQEDFAVGQKYGLEVANPVGSNGVYLSDTELFAGQHVFKANDAVVEVLKEKGALLHHHAYEHSYPHCWRHKTPIIFRATPQWFISMDQAGLREQALSEIKGVKWMPDWGQSRIEGMIEGRPEWCISRQRTWGVPIALFVHKETAELHPNSPALIEKVAQLVEQKGIQAWWDVDAAELLGADADQYEKVLDTLDVWFDSGVTHYAVVDTRPEFNGAQADMYLEGSDQHRGWFQSSLISSVAMKGKAPYKEVLTHGFVVDGQGRKMSKSIGNVVAPKDVTNKLGADILRLWVASTDYTGEVAVSDEILKRSADAYRRIRNTARFFLANLNGFNPATDMIPVEEMVALDRWAVGRALAAQQEIIKAYDEYNTHAVVQRLMHFCSIEMGSFYLDVIKDRQYTAKRGSHAQRSCQTALYYIVEALVRWMAPIMSFTADEIWHAMPAKQADGQARGQFVFTSEWYQGLVGLDESETFNNAFWTDIQHVRGAVNKLLENARNEKVIGGSLQAQVTLFVDDALAAKLKRLHNELRFVLLTSKAEVKSLSEKSALAQATEINGLWVEVSKVDAEKCERCWHHTDDVGTIAGHETICGRCVSNIDGDGEQRQFA
;
A
#
# COMPACT_ATOMS: atom_id res chain seq x y z
N MET A 1 23.23 -5.82 -55.04
CA MET A 1 23.12 -4.91 -53.87
C MET A 1 23.48 -3.54 -54.41
N SER A 2 22.72 -2.50 -54.01
CA SER A 2 22.98 -1.14 -54.53
C SER A 2 24.41 -0.68 -54.19
N GLU A 3 25.09 -0.14 -55.14
CA GLU A 3 26.46 0.42 -55.04
C GLU A 3 26.57 1.52 -53.95
N TYR A 4 25.43 2.14 -53.58
CA TYR A 4 25.37 3.27 -52.67
C TYR A 4 25.00 2.90 -51.20
N LYS A 5 24.89 1.61 -50.85
CA LYS A 5 24.48 1.19 -49.49
C LYS A 5 25.42 1.70 -48.42
N ASP A 6 26.74 1.69 -48.70
CA ASP A 6 27.78 2.09 -47.75
C ASP A 6 27.85 3.62 -47.52
N THR A 7 27.14 4.39 -48.38
CA THR A 7 27.03 5.86 -48.25
C THR A 7 25.88 6.31 -47.34
N LEU A 8 25.03 5.39 -46.91
CA LEU A 8 23.91 5.67 -46.00
C LEU A 8 24.39 5.76 -44.55
N ASN A 9 23.72 6.64 -43.77
CA ASN A 9 23.92 6.73 -42.32
C ASN A 9 23.01 5.71 -41.63
N LEU A 10 23.34 4.41 -41.79
CA LEU A 10 22.49 3.38 -41.16
C LEU A 10 22.59 3.45 -39.64
N PRO A 11 21.44 3.26 -38.93
CA PRO A 11 21.42 3.32 -37.48
C PRO A 11 22.17 2.15 -36.86
N GLU A 12 23.09 2.43 -35.96
CA GLU A 12 23.92 1.45 -35.26
C GLU A 12 24.03 1.80 -33.78
N THR A 13 23.87 0.80 -32.92
CA THR A 13 24.06 0.96 -31.48
C THR A 13 24.39 -0.38 -30.82
N GLY A 14 25.23 -0.33 -29.78
CA GLY A 14 25.47 -1.46 -28.90
C GLY A 14 24.29 -1.82 -27.99
N PHE A 15 23.25 -0.99 -27.95
CA PHE A 15 22.03 -1.25 -27.17
C PHE A 15 21.20 -2.37 -27.82
N PRO A 16 21.00 -3.51 -27.12
CA PRO A 16 20.36 -4.68 -27.72
C PRO A 16 18.91 -4.46 -28.09
N MET A 17 18.49 -5.08 -29.21
CA MET A 17 17.09 -5.02 -29.65
C MET A 17 16.14 -5.68 -28.63
N ARG A 18 16.55 -6.84 -28.10
CA ARG A 18 15.77 -7.57 -27.08
C ARG A 18 16.23 -7.17 -25.69
N GLY A 19 15.27 -6.97 -24.78
CA GLY A 19 15.57 -6.67 -23.39
C GLY A 19 16.17 -7.87 -22.64
N ASP A 20 15.65 -9.06 -22.87
CA ASP A 20 16.05 -10.32 -22.20
C ASP A 20 16.22 -10.13 -20.68
N LEU A 21 15.31 -9.35 -20.09
CA LEU A 21 15.41 -8.80 -18.74
C LEU A 21 15.63 -9.87 -17.67
N ALA A 22 14.90 -10.98 -17.76
CA ALA A 22 15.04 -12.08 -16.81
C ALA A 22 16.49 -12.59 -16.67
N LYS A 23 17.27 -12.56 -17.75
CA LYS A 23 18.68 -13.00 -17.78
C LYS A 23 19.66 -11.86 -17.50
N ARG A 24 19.39 -10.66 -18.02
CA ARG A 24 20.34 -9.54 -17.99
C ARG A 24 20.27 -8.70 -16.71
N GLU A 25 19.09 -8.55 -16.13
CA GLU A 25 18.93 -7.80 -14.87
C GLU A 25 19.79 -8.33 -13.71
N PRO A 26 19.95 -9.66 -13.50
CA PRO A 26 20.86 -10.16 -12.44
C PRO A 26 22.31 -9.71 -12.62
N GLU A 27 22.80 -9.62 -13.86
CA GLU A 27 24.15 -9.12 -14.14
C GLU A 27 24.27 -7.62 -13.89
N MET A 28 23.25 -6.84 -14.29
CA MET A 28 23.19 -5.41 -14.01
C MET A 28 23.12 -5.15 -12.50
N LEU A 29 22.32 -5.92 -11.78
CA LEU A 29 22.19 -5.83 -10.34
C LEU A 29 23.53 -6.12 -9.64
N ALA A 30 24.25 -7.18 -10.06
CA ALA A 30 25.57 -7.50 -9.53
C ALA A 30 26.56 -6.35 -9.77
N ARG A 31 26.50 -5.69 -10.94
CA ARG A 31 27.29 -4.50 -11.24
C ARG A 31 26.95 -3.33 -10.30
N TRP A 32 25.67 -3.04 -10.06
CA TRP A 32 25.25 -1.97 -9.17
C TRP A 32 25.82 -2.11 -7.74
N TYR A 33 25.86 -3.33 -7.22
CA TYR A 33 26.46 -3.59 -5.90
C TYR A 33 27.98 -3.54 -5.95
N LYS A 34 28.62 -4.07 -7.01
CA LYS A 34 30.08 -4.02 -7.15
C LYS A 34 30.60 -2.59 -7.27
N GLU A 35 29.84 -1.72 -7.93
CA GLU A 35 30.20 -0.33 -8.20
C GLU A 35 29.60 0.64 -7.16
N ASP A 36 28.96 0.13 -6.12
CA ASP A 36 28.33 0.89 -5.02
C ASP A 36 27.40 2.02 -5.53
N LEU A 37 26.42 1.66 -6.36
CA LEU A 37 25.44 2.62 -6.89
C LEU A 37 24.74 3.41 -5.78
N TYR A 38 24.28 2.74 -4.70
CA TYR A 38 23.58 3.43 -3.63
C TYR A 38 24.48 4.43 -2.90
N GLY A 39 25.71 4.06 -2.58
CA GLY A 39 26.71 4.96 -2.01
C GLY A 39 27.02 6.16 -2.90
N ALA A 40 27.12 5.95 -4.23
CA ALA A 40 27.30 7.04 -5.19
C ALA A 40 26.13 8.03 -5.19
N ILE A 41 24.87 7.55 -5.09
CA ILE A 41 23.67 8.39 -4.95
C ILE A 41 23.76 9.21 -3.64
N ARG A 42 24.07 8.57 -2.52
CA ARG A 42 24.18 9.24 -1.21
C ARG A 42 25.24 10.35 -1.24
N GLN A 43 26.38 10.08 -1.85
CA GLN A 43 27.46 11.07 -2.02
C GLN A 43 27.02 12.24 -2.91
N ALA A 44 26.37 11.96 -4.05
CA ALA A 44 25.93 12.99 -5.00
C ALA A 44 24.84 13.91 -4.42
N LYS A 45 24.03 13.43 -3.45
CA LYS A 45 22.92 14.17 -2.84
C LYS A 45 23.23 14.72 -1.46
N GLN A 46 24.44 14.53 -0.95
CA GLN A 46 24.87 15.02 0.36
C GLN A 46 24.68 16.54 0.46
N GLY A 47 24.03 17.01 1.53
CA GLY A 47 23.75 18.42 1.78
C GLY A 47 22.59 19.03 1.00
N LYS A 48 21.89 18.25 0.18
CA LYS A 48 20.65 18.65 -0.47
C LYS A 48 19.49 18.64 0.53
N LYS A 49 18.35 19.22 0.15
CA LYS A 49 17.13 19.15 0.95
C LYS A 49 16.73 17.71 1.20
N SER A 50 16.47 17.37 2.46
CA SER A 50 16.10 16.01 2.86
C SER A 50 14.66 15.67 2.47
N PHE A 51 14.43 14.41 2.08
CA PHE A 51 13.11 13.78 1.98
C PHE A 51 13.19 12.40 2.66
N VAL A 52 12.47 12.22 3.75
CA VAL A 52 12.47 11.00 4.54
C VAL A 52 11.19 10.20 4.32
N LEU A 53 11.30 9.12 3.57
CA LEU A 53 10.28 8.07 3.51
C LEU A 53 10.71 6.98 4.50
N HIS A 54 10.01 6.89 5.63
CA HIS A 54 10.29 5.85 6.62
C HIS A 54 9.63 4.55 6.21
N ASP A 55 10.40 3.48 6.15
CA ASP A 55 9.92 2.16 5.74
C ASP A 55 9.16 1.47 6.86
N GLY A 56 7.88 1.12 6.64
CA GLY A 56 7.14 0.21 7.50
C GLY A 56 7.75 -1.18 7.41
N PRO A 57 8.12 -1.79 8.56
CA PRO A 57 8.89 -3.02 8.55
C PRO A 57 8.00 -4.21 8.18
N PRO A 58 8.25 -4.90 7.06
CA PRO A 58 7.61 -6.18 6.80
C PRO A 58 8.00 -7.20 7.87
N TYR A 59 7.12 -8.17 8.10
CA TYR A 59 7.33 -9.19 9.09
C TYR A 59 8.36 -10.22 8.61
N ALA A 60 9.34 -10.56 9.47
CA ALA A 60 10.44 -11.47 9.14
C ALA A 60 9.98 -12.94 9.16
N ASN A 61 9.01 -13.31 8.32
CA ASN A 61 8.48 -14.67 8.25
C ASN A 61 7.86 -14.97 6.88
N GLY A 62 8.44 -15.90 6.15
CA GLY A 62 8.00 -16.35 4.82
C GLY A 62 8.55 -15.51 3.67
N ASP A 63 8.27 -15.99 2.45
CA ASP A 63 8.67 -15.31 1.22
C ASP A 63 7.83 -14.05 0.99
N ILE A 64 8.38 -13.11 0.22
CA ILE A 64 7.62 -11.93 -0.21
C ILE A 64 6.49 -12.32 -1.16
N HIS A 65 5.37 -11.65 -1.06
CA HIS A 65 4.23 -11.79 -1.97
C HIS A 65 4.07 -10.55 -2.86
N ILE A 66 3.14 -10.61 -3.82
CA ILE A 66 2.95 -9.54 -4.80
C ILE A 66 2.56 -8.18 -4.16
N GLY A 67 1.88 -8.19 -3.02
CA GLY A 67 1.58 -6.97 -2.26
C GLY A 67 2.85 -6.32 -1.69
N HIS A 68 3.82 -7.10 -1.22
CA HIS A 68 5.13 -6.59 -0.83
C HIS A 68 5.87 -5.98 -2.03
N ALA A 69 5.79 -6.61 -3.20
CA ALA A 69 6.40 -6.08 -4.42
C ALA A 69 5.77 -4.74 -4.82
N LEU A 70 4.43 -4.63 -4.82
CA LEU A 70 3.71 -3.38 -5.06
C LEU A 70 4.20 -2.27 -4.12
N ASN A 71 4.18 -2.53 -2.82
CA ASN A 71 4.57 -1.59 -1.77
C ASN A 71 6.00 -1.08 -1.95
N LYS A 72 6.96 -2.00 -2.02
CA LYS A 72 8.40 -1.66 -2.12
C LYS A 72 8.76 -1.00 -3.44
N ILE A 73 8.14 -1.38 -4.54
CA ILE A 73 8.34 -0.75 -5.85
C ILE A 73 7.81 0.69 -5.83
N LEU A 74 6.62 0.94 -5.26
CA LEU A 74 6.10 2.32 -5.12
C LEU A 74 7.03 3.19 -4.30
N LYS A 75 7.52 2.69 -3.17
CA LYS A 75 8.51 3.41 -2.33
C LYS A 75 9.76 3.76 -3.12
N ASP A 76 10.31 2.79 -3.85
CA ASP A 76 11.52 2.98 -4.65
C ASP A 76 11.33 3.98 -5.80
N ILE A 77 10.16 3.95 -6.46
CA ILE A 77 9.81 4.94 -7.50
C ILE A 77 9.80 6.36 -6.90
N ILE A 78 9.19 6.54 -5.74
CA ILE A 78 9.13 7.83 -5.05
C ILE A 78 10.52 8.29 -4.64
N ILE A 79 11.31 7.45 -4.01
CA ILE A 79 12.69 7.76 -3.61
C ILE A 79 13.54 8.17 -4.81
N LYS A 80 13.48 7.41 -5.90
CA LYS A 80 14.24 7.72 -7.14
C LYS A 80 13.76 9.01 -7.79
N SER A 81 12.46 9.27 -7.84
CA SER A 81 11.93 10.52 -8.40
C SER A 81 12.32 11.74 -7.56
N LYS A 82 12.25 11.64 -6.23
CA LYS A 82 12.74 12.69 -5.32
C LYS A 82 14.23 12.92 -5.47
N THR A 83 15.02 11.85 -5.64
CA THR A 83 16.46 11.94 -5.91
C THR A 83 16.74 12.70 -7.19
N LEU A 84 16.03 12.42 -8.29
CA LEU A 84 16.13 13.15 -9.57
C LEU A 84 15.61 14.61 -9.44
N SER A 85 14.71 14.89 -8.52
CA SER A 85 14.25 16.24 -8.19
C SER A 85 15.24 17.03 -7.30
N GLY A 86 16.42 16.45 -7.00
CA GLY A 86 17.48 17.11 -6.24
C GLY A 86 17.38 16.96 -4.72
N PHE A 87 16.54 16.03 -4.22
CA PHE A 87 16.48 15.75 -2.78
C PHE A 87 17.55 14.75 -2.35
N ASP A 88 17.96 14.87 -1.11
CA ASP A 88 18.64 13.83 -0.36
C ASP A 88 17.58 12.91 0.26
N ALA A 89 17.34 11.75 -0.37
CA ALA A 89 16.29 10.82 -0.02
C ALA A 89 16.86 9.45 0.38
N PRO A 90 17.35 9.31 1.65
CA PRO A 90 17.82 8.03 2.14
C PRO A 90 16.69 7.02 2.26
N TYR A 91 16.96 5.77 1.92
CA TYR A 91 16.02 4.68 2.14
C TYR A 91 16.67 3.60 3.00
N ILE A 92 16.17 3.47 4.23
CA ILE A 92 16.62 2.46 5.20
C ILE A 92 15.53 1.41 5.30
N PRO A 93 15.72 0.23 4.68
CA PRO A 93 14.73 -0.85 4.78
C PRO A 93 14.69 -1.40 6.21
N GLY A 94 13.51 -1.85 6.64
CA GLY A 94 13.32 -2.37 7.98
C GLY A 94 12.62 -3.72 8.02
N TRP A 95 12.74 -4.42 9.16
CA TRP A 95 12.02 -5.66 9.45
C TRP A 95 11.51 -5.71 10.88
N ASP A 96 10.29 -6.25 11.01
CA ASP A 96 9.69 -6.59 12.29
C ASP A 96 9.98 -8.06 12.60
N CYS A 97 10.66 -8.30 13.73
CA CYS A 97 11.34 -9.57 14.00
C CYS A 97 10.88 -10.31 15.26
N HIS A 98 9.89 -9.80 16.01
CA HIS A 98 9.40 -10.41 17.25
C HIS A 98 7.99 -11.00 17.10
N GLY A 99 7.55 -11.75 18.08
CA GLY A 99 6.18 -12.16 18.30
C GLY A 99 5.81 -13.54 17.81
N LEU A 100 4.52 -13.83 17.92
CA LEU A 100 3.90 -15.14 17.75
C LEU A 100 4.20 -15.86 16.44
N PRO A 101 4.17 -15.24 15.25
CA PRO A 101 4.39 -15.98 14.02
C PRO A 101 5.77 -16.65 13.94
N ILE A 102 6.80 -16.00 14.48
CA ILE A 102 8.15 -16.56 14.56
C ILE A 102 8.21 -17.66 15.61
N GLU A 103 7.66 -17.40 16.82
CA GLU A 103 7.57 -18.42 17.87
C GLU A 103 6.96 -19.73 17.37
N LEU A 104 5.82 -19.67 16.70
CA LEU A 104 5.13 -20.85 16.16
C LEU A 104 5.97 -21.64 15.15
N MET A 105 6.76 -20.97 14.32
CA MET A 105 7.63 -21.64 13.36
C MET A 105 8.81 -22.31 14.03
N VAL A 106 9.36 -21.68 15.07
CA VAL A 106 10.45 -22.27 15.88
C VAL A 106 9.93 -23.39 16.77
N GLU A 107 8.78 -23.21 17.43
CA GLU A 107 8.15 -24.24 18.27
C GLU A 107 7.89 -25.55 17.51
N LYS A 108 7.44 -25.46 16.24
CA LYS A 108 7.26 -26.62 15.36
C LYS A 108 8.55 -27.42 15.15
N LYS A 109 9.71 -26.73 15.20
CA LYS A 109 11.03 -27.35 14.97
C LYS A 109 11.68 -27.89 16.23
N VAL A 110 11.61 -27.14 17.34
CA VAL A 110 12.37 -27.44 18.56
C VAL A 110 11.51 -27.77 19.78
N GLY A 111 10.17 -27.57 19.68
CA GLY A 111 9.23 -27.79 20.78
C GLY A 111 9.03 -26.54 21.65
N LYS A 112 8.10 -26.64 22.61
CA LYS A 112 7.72 -25.52 23.49
C LYS A 112 8.85 -25.15 24.46
N PRO A 113 9.06 -23.84 24.70
CA PRO A 113 10.01 -23.38 25.72
C PRO A 113 9.58 -23.90 27.12
N GLY A 114 10.56 -24.25 27.95
CA GLY A 114 10.33 -24.85 29.28
C GLY A 114 9.99 -26.34 29.28
N GLN A 115 9.85 -26.98 28.13
CA GLN A 115 9.61 -28.44 28.02
C GLN A 115 10.79 -29.19 27.38
N LYS A 116 11.17 -28.80 26.14
CA LYS A 116 12.26 -29.43 25.39
C LYS A 116 13.50 -28.54 25.26
N VAL A 117 13.30 -27.24 25.33
CA VAL A 117 14.35 -26.21 25.27
C VAL A 117 14.13 -25.21 26.38
N THR A 118 15.19 -24.57 26.85
CA THR A 118 15.08 -23.46 27.79
C THR A 118 14.51 -22.22 27.09
N ALA A 119 13.96 -21.25 27.84
CA ALA A 119 13.46 -20.01 27.28
C ALA A 119 14.58 -19.20 26.60
N ALA A 120 15.80 -19.23 27.14
CA ALA A 120 16.96 -18.55 26.55
C ALA A 120 17.35 -19.16 25.18
N GLU A 121 17.48 -20.49 25.11
CA GLU A 121 17.75 -21.21 23.85
C GLU A 121 16.62 -20.97 22.83
N PHE A 122 15.37 -20.94 23.27
CA PHE A 122 14.24 -20.64 22.40
C PHE A 122 14.32 -19.24 21.80
N ARG A 123 14.66 -18.20 22.60
CA ARG A 123 14.88 -16.84 22.09
C ARG A 123 16.01 -16.76 21.07
N GLU A 124 17.12 -17.46 21.31
CA GLU A 124 18.23 -17.55 20.36
C GLU A 124 17.78 -18.17 19.03
N LYS A 125 17.02 -19.30 19.07
CA LYS A 125 16.47 -19.93 17.88
C LYS A 125 15.47 -19.05 17.13
N CYS A 126 14.67 -18.23 17.83
CA CYS A 126 13.78 -17.25 17.21
C CYS A 126 14.57 -16.15 16.49
N ARG A 127 15.62 -15.64 17.11
CA ARG A 127 16.52 -14.63 16.51
C ARG A 127 17.20 -15.18 15.26
N ASP A 128 17.75 -16.39 15.31
CA ASP A 128 18.37 -17.05 14.15
C ASP A 128 17.37 -17.27 13.00
N TYR A 129 16.16 -17.72 13.34
CA TYR A 129 15.11 -17.91 12.36
C TYR A 129 14.73 -16.61 11.67
N ALA A 130 14.48 -15.54 12.46
CA ALA A 130 14.14 -14.23 11.93
C ALA A 130 15.27 -13.67 11.04
N ALA A 131 16.54 -13.81 11.47
CA ALA A 131 17.69 -13.39 10.67
C ALA A 131 17.74 -14.08 9.31
N GLY A 132 17.50 -15.39 9.26
CA GLY A 132 17.42 -16.13 8.00
C GLY A 132 16.27 -15.67 7.08
N GLN A 133 15.11 -15.32 7.65
CA GLN A 133 13.98 -14.78 6.88
C GLN A 133 14.28 -13.39 6.32
N VAL A 134 14.91 -12.53 7.12
CA VAL A 134 15.37 -11.19 6.67
C VAL A 134 16.27 -11.30 5.45
N GLU A 135 17.29 -12.18 5.48
CA GLU A 135 18.20 -12.34 4.34
C GLU A 135 17.49 -12.85 3.09
N GLY A 136 16.55 -13.79 3.20
CA GLY A 136 15.77 -14.27 2.05
C GLY A 136 14.88 -13.19 1.44
N GLN A 137 14.20 -12.41 2.27
CA GLN A 137 13.37 -11.29 1.81
C GLN A 137 14.21 -10.16 1.22
N LYS A 138 15.35 -9.82 1.84
CA LYS A 138 16.31 -8.82 1.36
C LYS A 138 16.76 -9.12 -0.08
N GLU A 139 17.21 -10.33 -0.34
CA GLU A 139 17.61 -10.74 -1.71
C GLU A 139 16.43 -10.65 -2.72
N SER A 140 15.22 -10.98 -2.27
CA SER A 140 14.02 -10.85 -3.09
C SER A 140 13.70 -9.39 -3.42
N PHE A 141 13.83 -8.46 -2.47
CA PHE A 141 13.64 -7.03 -2.70
C PHE A 141 14.75 -6.42 -3.58
N LYS A 142 16.00 -6.80 -3.36
CA LYS A 142 17.12 -6.40 -4.23
C LYS A 142 16.89 -6.81 -5.68
N ARG A 143 16.37 -8.04 -5.91
CA ARG A 143 16.03 -8.53 -7.25
C ARG A 143 15.00 -7.66 -7.98
N LEU A 144 14.13 -6.97 -7.25
CA LEU A 144 13.16 -6.01 -7.81
C LEU A 144 13.79 -4.69 -8.25
N GLY A 145 15.08 -4.49 -8.06
CA GLY A 145 15.79 -3.25 -8.37
C GLY A 145 15.58 -2.13 -7.35
N ILE A 146 15.16 -2.47 -6.14
CA ILE A 146 14.98 -1.51 -5.04
C ILE A 146 16.33 -1.12 -4.47
N LEU A 147 16.62 0.17 -4.45
CA LEU A 147 17.84 0.73 -3.91
C LEU A 147 17.65 1.22 -2.47
N GLY A 148 18.61 0.93 -1.61
CA GLY A 148 18.56 1.31 -0.21
C GLY A 148 19.80 0.85 0.56
N GLU A 149 19.85 1.16 1.86
CA GLU A 149 20.90 0.76 2.78
C GLU A 149 20.71 -0.73 3.20
N TRP A 150 20.98 -1.65 2.28
CA TRP A 150 20.77 -3.08 2.49
C TRP A 150 21.80 -3.72 3.45
N ASP A 151 22.95 -3.11 3.61
CA ASP A 151 24.02 -3.64 4.48
C ASP A 151 23.79 -3.29 5.95
N LYS A 152 23.08 -2.17 6.19
CA LYS A 152 22.73 -1.70 7.53
C LYS A 152 21.23 -1.36 7.62
N PRO A 153 20.34 -2.31 7.34
CA PRO A 153 18.90 -2.10 7.53
C PRO A 153 18.60 -1.89 9.02
N TYR A 154 17.38 -1.55 9.38
CA TYR A 154 16.95 -1.67 10.76
C TYR A 154 16.17 -2.97 10.97
N ARG A 155 16.37 -3.61 12.11
CA ARG A 155 15.59 -4.77 12.55
C ARG A 155 15.14 -4.52 13.98
N THR A 156 13.87 -4.79 14.26
CA THR A 156 13.37 -4.58 15.65
C THR A 156 14.12 -5.44 16.67
N MET A 157 14.79 -6.51 16.24
CA MET A 157 15.61 -7.38 17.06
C MET A 157 17.10 -6.98 17.14
N ASP A 158 17.51 -5.88 16.53
CA ASP A 158 18.87 -5.35 16.75
C ASP A 158 18.98 -4.83 18.18
N PHE A 159 20.05 -5.12 18.87
CA PHE A 159 20.21 -4.81 20.31
C PHE A 159 19.99 -3.33 20.61
N THR A 160 20.49 -2.45 19.75
CA THR A 160 20.25 -1.00 19.86
C THR A 160 18.77 -0.65 19.68
N THR A 161 18.09 -1.31 18.75
CA THR A 161 16.65 -1.08 18.52
C THR A 161 15.82 -1.63 19.68
N GLU A 162 16.12 -2.83 20.17
CA GLU A 162 15.48 -3.41 21.39
C GLU A 162 15.63 -2.45 22.60
N ALA A 163 16.83 -1.91 22.80
CA ALA A 163 17.09 -0.93 23.87
C ALA A 163 16.27 0.35 23.69
N ASN A 164 16.17 0.87 22.46
CA ASN A 164 15.39 2.08 22.18
C ASN A 164 13.87 1.84 22.28
N ILE A 165 13.38 0.64 22.00
CA ILE A 165 11.97 0.26 22.27
C ILE A 165 11.69 0.32 23.78
N ILE A 166 12.61 -0.17 24.60
CA ILE A 166 12.50 -0.07 26.09
C ILE A 166 12.52 1.40 26.53
N ARG A 167 13.39 2.23 25.96
CA ARG A 167 13.43 3.69 26.25
C ARG A 167 12.14 4.38 25.83
N ALA A 168 11.53 3.96 24.70
CA ALA A 168 10.25 4.49 24.26
C ALA A 168 9.13 4.21 25.27
N LEU A 169 9.07 2.99 25.82
CA LEU A 169 8.14 2.65 26.89
C LEU A 169 8.33 3.57 28.10
N GLY A 170 9.60 3.82 28.49
CA GLY A 170 9.94 4.74 29.58
C GLY A 170 9.40 6.14 29.36
N LYS A 171 9.58 6.70 28.17
CA LYS A 171 9.06 8.04 27.82
C LYS A 171 7.52 8.11 27.87
N ILE A 172 6.84 7.07 27.39
CA ILE A 172 5.37 6.98 27.45
C ILE A 172 4.90 6.92 28.92
N ALA A 173 5.60 6.18 29.75
CA ALA A 173 5.32 6.10 31.18
C ALA A 173 5.53 7.44 31.90
N ASP A 174 6.65 8.13 31.62
CA ASP A 174 6.98 9.44 32.22
C ASP A 174 5.95 10.52 31.83
N ASN A 175 5.39 10.45 30.65
CA ASN A 175 4.35 11.35 30.18
C ASN A 175 2.93 10.99 30.72
N GLY A 176 2.82 9.97 31.56
CA GLY A 176 1.58 9.63 32.27
C GLY A 176 0.57 8.84 31.43
N HIS A 177 0.99 8.21 30.33
CA HIS A 177 0.11 7.43 29.46
C HIS A 177 0.06 5.94 29.78
N LEU A 178 0.96 5.43 30.63
CA LEU A 178 1.01 4.01 30.99
C LEU A 178 0.09 3.69 32.16
N LEU A 179 -0.75 2.67 32.01
CA LEU A 179 -1.73 2.22 32.98
C LEU A 179 -1.60 0.71 33.20
N LYS A 180 -1.57 0.28 34.47
CA LYS A 180 -1.82 -1.11 34.85
C LYS A 180 -3.29 -1.30 35.18
N GLY A 181 -3.93 -2.30 34.60
CA GLY A 181 -5.36 -2.55 34.81
C GLY A 181 -5.69 -4.04 34.88
N PHE A 182 -6.73 -4.35 35.66
CA PHE A 182 -7.35 -5.67 35.70
C PHE A 182 -8.72 -5.56 35.05
N LYS A 183 -8.81 -5.95 33.78
CA LYS A 183 -10.02 -5.82 32.95
C LYS A 183 -10.07 -6.85 31.82
N PRO A 184 -11.27 -7.10 31.23
CA PRO A 184 -11.41 -8.02 30.12
C PRO A 184 -10.62 -7.53 28.89
N VAL A 185 -9.79 -8.42 28.36
CA VAL A 185 -9.05 -8.21 27.09
C VAL A 185 -9.38 -9.35 26.13
N HIS A 186 -9.18 -9.13 24.84
CA HIS A 186 -9.20 -10.23 23.88
C HIS A 186 -8.13 -11.25 24.27
N TRP A 187 -8.52 -12.51 24.43
CA TRP A 187 -7.67 -13.58 24.89
C TRP A 187 -7.74 -14.79 23.95
N CYS A 188 -6.61 -15.20 23.41
CA CYS A 188 -6.51 -16.43 22.66
C CYS A 188 -6.09 -17.59 23.59
N THR A 189 -6.94 -18.59 23.75
CA THR A 189 -6.69 -19.74 24.61
C THR A 189 -5.59 -20.67 24.07
N ASP A 190 -5.39 -20.72 22.74
CA ASP A 190 -4.32 -21.47 22.10
C ASP A 190 -2.97 -20.79 22.26
N CYS A 191 -2.97 -19.44 22.22
CA CYS A 191 -1.77 -18.67 22.49
C CYS A 191 -1.42 -18.60 24.00
N GLY A 192 -2.42 -18.67 24.88
CA GLY A 192 -2.27 -18.34 26.29
C GLY A 192 -1.90 -16.88 26.53
N SER A 193 -2.38 -15.94 25.71
CA SER A 193 -1.96 -14.54 25.73
C SER A 193 -3.06 -13.57 25.30
N ALA A 194 -2.96 -12.34 25.79
CA ALA A 194 -3.76 -11.22 25.31
C ALA A 194 -3.49 -10.89 23.84
N LEU A 195 -4.50 -10.33 23.17
CA LEU A 195 -4.43 -9.85 21.80
C LEU A 195 -4.80 -8.36 21.74
N ALA A 196 -4.18 -7.62 20.80
CA ALA A 196 -4.66 -6.31 20.43
C ALA A 196 -5.85 -6.42 19.45
N GLU A 197 -6.61 -5.34 19.26
CA GLU A 197 -7.72 -5.30 18.31
C GLU A 197 -7.28 -5.64 16.88
N ALA A 198 -6.09 -5.18 16.47
CA ALA A 198 -5.49 -5.48 15.16
C ALA A 198 -5.16 -6.98 14.95
N GLU A 199 -5.15 -7.76 16.02
CA GLU A 199 -4.87 -9.20 16.00
C GLU A 199 -6.15 -10.05 16.03
N VAL A 200 -7.32 -9.41 15.90
CA VAL A 200 -8.63 -10.07 15.90
C VAL A 200 -9.27 -10.02 14.52
N GLU A 201 -9.73 -11.17 14.04
CA GLU A 201 -10.51 -11.29 12.80
C GLU A 201 -11.93 -11.76 13.13
N TYR A 202 -12.93 -11.26 12.43
CA TYR A 202 -14.32 -11.69 12.61
C TYR A 202 -14.71 -12.70 11.54
N LYS A 203 -15.32 -13.82 11.96
CA LYS A 203 -15.83 -14.89 11.09
C LYS A 203 -17.17 -15.37 11.58
N ASN A 204 -17.99 -15.86 10.65
CA ASN A 204 -19.22 -16.53 11.03
C ASN A 204 -18.95 -17.80 11.83
N LYS A 205 -19.66 -17.93 12.94
CA LYS A 205 -19.61 -19.08 13.83
C LYS A 205 -21.02 -19.43 14.27
N VAL A 206 -21.34 -20.72 14.31
CA VAL A 206 -22.55 -21.21 14.93
C VAL A 206 -22.28 -21.42 16.42
N SER A 207 -23.07 -20.78 17.26
CA SER A 207 -22.99 -20.86 18.73
C SER A 207 -24.34 -21.32 19.30
N PRO A 208 -24.37 -21.96 20.48
CA PRO A 208 -25.60 -22.17 21.18
C PRO A 208 -26.19 -20.85 21.66
N SER A 209 -27.44 -20.59 21.34
CA SER A 209 -28.20 -19.43 21.79
C SER A 209 -29.20 -19.91 22.79
N ILE A 210 -29.25 -19.27 23.97
CA ILE A 210 -30.12 -19.66 25.09
C ILE A 210 -30.86 -18.48 25.68
N ASP A 211 -32.11 -18.74 26.05
CA ASP A 211 -32.93 -17.88 26.88
C ASP A 211 -32.99 -18.50 28.30
N VAL A 212 -32.61 -17.73 29.31
CA VAL A 212 -32.43 -18.23 30.68
C VAL A 212 -33.25 -17.44 31.67
N ARG A 213 -34.02 -18.16 32.51
CA ARG A 213 -34.79 -17.61 33.62
C ARG A 213 -33.91 -17.31 34.82
N PHE A 214 -33.95 -16.08 35.30
CA PHE A 214 -33.47 -15.67 36.61
C PHE A 214 -34.67 -15.40 37.51
N ARG A 215 -34.94 -16.27 38.48
CA ARG A 215 -36.12 -16.20 39.35
C ARG A 215 -36.01 -15.03 40.29
N ALA A 216 -37.10 -14.30 40.52
CA ALA A 216 -37.14 -13.23 41.50
C ALA A 216 -36.78 -13.77 42.89
N ALA A 217 -35.89 -13.10 43.60
CA ALA A 217 -35.54 -13.45 44.97
C ALA A 217 -36.68 -13.11 45.96
N ASP A 218 -37.39 -12.01 45.67
CA ASP A 218 -38.61 -11.56 46.36
C ASP A 218 -39.64 -11.15 45.32
N GLU A 219 -40.60 -12.03 45.03
CA GLU A 219 -41.65 -11.81 44.02
C GLU A 219 -42.51 -10.60 44.35
N ALA A 220 -42.83 -10.37 45.63
CA ALA A 220 -43.68 -9.25 46.04
C ALA A 220 -43.02 -7.91 45.73
N SER A 221 -41.72 -7.82 45.99
CA SER A 221 -40.90 -6.64 45.69
C SER A 221 -40.84 -6.36 44.18
N VAL A 222 -40.68 -7.39 43.35
CA VAL A 222 -40.65 -7.25 41.89
C VAL A 222 -42.03 -6.86 41.34
N LEU A 223 -43.10 -7.53 41.77
CA LEU A 223 -44.47 -7.24 41.33
C LEU A 223 -44.92 -5.81 41.69
N ALA A 224 -44.48 -5.28 42.83
CA ALA A 224 -44.77 -3.92 43.25
C ALA A 224 -44.21 -2.83 42.29
N LYS A 225 -43.28 -3.20 41.41
CA LYS A 225 -42.70 -2.30 40.38
C LYS A 225 -43.52 -2.20 39.10
N PHE A 226 -44.42 -3.11 38.89
CA PHE A 226 -45.28 -3.17 37.70
C PHE A 226 -46.62 -2.46 37.92
N SER A 227 -47.07 -1.75 36.88
CA SER A 227 -48.43 -1.19 36.81
C SER A 227 -49.43 -2.31 36.52
N LEU A 228 -49.87 -3.03 37.58
CA LEU A 228 -50.79 -4.16 37.48
C LEU A 228 -52.25 -3.69 37.50
N SER A 229 -53.13 -4.33 36.75
CA SER A 229 -54.58 -4.14 36.90
C SER A 229 -55.10 -4.70 38.28
N GLU A 230 -56.05 -4.04 38.88
CA GLU A 230 -56.62 -4.48 40.22
C GLU A 230 -57.03 -5.97 40.16
N GLY A 231 -56.47 -6.79 41.07
CA GLY A 231 -56.82 -8.21 41.22
C GLY A 231 -56.06 -9.14 40.24
N HIS A 232 -55.15 -8.65 39.39
CA HIS A 232 -54.50 -9.45 38.36
C HIS A 232 -52.95 -9.53 38.55
N GLN A 233 -52.55 -10.13 39.68
CA GLN A 233 -51.09 -10.37 39.94
C GLN A 233 -50.59 -11.62 39.23
N GLY A 234 -51.42 -12.38 38.55
CA GLY A 234 -51.06 -13.66 37.97
C GLY A 234 -50.67 -14.74 38.98
N HIS A 235 -50.15 -15.86 38.51
CA HIS A 235 -49.73 -16.98 39.35
C HIS A 235 -48.52 -17.73 38.81
N GLY A 236 -47.87 -18.52 39.65
CA GLY A 236 -46.62 -19.17 39.36
C GLY A 236 -45.39 -18.27 39.60
N PRO A 237 -44.17 -18.83 39.49
CA PRO A 237 -42.96 -18.10 39.80
C PRO A 237 -42.73 -16.91 38.83
N VAL A 238 -42.09 -15.83 39.32
CA VAL A 238 -41.68 -14.66 38.53
C VAL A 238 -40.22 -14.83 38.14
N SER A 239 -39.94 -14.69 36.86
CA SER A 239 -38.55 -14.73 36.35
C SER A 239 -38.31 -13.61 35.36
N ILE A 240 -37.11 -13.01 35.38
CA ILE A 240 -36.62 -12.20 34.29
C ILE A 240 -35.80 -13.08 33.34
N VAL A 241 -35.96 -12.91 32.04
CA VAL A 241 -35.34 -13.79 31.05
C VAL A 241 -34.24 -13.04 30.29
N ILE A 242 -33.02 -13.57 30.39
CA ILE A 242 -31.84 -13.08 29.61
C ILE A 242 -31.67 -13.91 28.34
N TRP A 243 -30.99 -13.35 27.38
CA TRP A 243 -30.53 -14.03 26.18
C TRP A 243 -29.01 -13.96 26.05
N THR A 244 -28.34 -15.08 25.67
CA THR A 244 -26.92 -15.12 25.43
C THR A 244 -26.54 -16.16 24.37
N THR A 245 -25.47 -15.89 23.61
CA THR A 245 -24.80 -16.84 22.71
C THR A 245 -23.52 -17.44 23.31
N THR A 246 -23.22 -17.09 24.58
CA THR A 246 -22.03 -17.56 25.30
C THR A 246 -22.43 -18.16 26.66
N PRO A 247 -23.08 -19.33 26.68
CA PRO A 247 -23.52 -19.99 27.94
C PRO A 247 -22.39 -20.15 28.95
N TRP A 248 -21.17 -20.35 28.49
CA TRP A 248 -19.95 -20.51 29.30
C TRP A 248 -19.63 -19.29 30.19
N THR A 249 -20.20 -18.10 29.93
CA THR A 249 -19.99 -16.93 30.80
C THR A 249 -20.92 -16.87 32.01
N LEU A 250 -21.99 -17.67 32.03
CA LEU A 250 -22.95 -17.68 33.15
C LEU A 250 -22.32 -17.99 34.52
N PRO A 251 -21.31 -18.86 34.68
CA PRO A 251 -20.65 -19.06 35.98
C PRO A 251 -20.02 -17.76 36.55
N ALA A 252 -19.70 -16.79 35.70
CA ALA A 252 -19.15 -15.49 36.08
C ALA A 252 -20.23 -14.39 36.17
N ASN A 253 -21.51 -14.68 35.98
CA ASN A 253 -22.61 -13.70 36.06
C ASN A 253 -22.65 -13.01 37.40
N ARG A 254 -22.88 -11.67 37.39
CA ARG A 254 -23.00 -10.84 38.62
C ARG A 254 -24.19 -9.88 38.58
N ALA A 255 -24.88 -9.76 37.41
CA ALA A 255 -26.08 -8.92 37.31
C ALA A 255 -26.90 -9.31 36.07
N VAL A 256 -28.13 -8.78 36.02
CA VAL A 256 -28.92 -8.69 34.78
C VAL A 256 -29.05 -7.21 34.43
N CYS A 257 -28.72 -6.85 33.17
CA CYS A 257 -28.70 -5.47 32.75
C CYS A 257 -29.93 -5.11 31.93
N LEU A 258 -30.54 -3.99 32.27
CA LEU A 258 -31.73 -3.39 31.66
C LEU A 258 -31.33 -2.03 31.06
N ARG A 259 -32.16 -1.52 30.19
CA ARG A 259 -32.03 -0.14 29.72
C ARG A 259 -33.05 0.76 30.41
N ASN A 260 -32.61 1.92 30.84
CA ASN A 260 -33.36 2.86 31.68
C ASN A 260 -34.74 3.22 31.11
N ASP A 261 -34.79 3.55 29.82
CA ASP A 261 -35.94 4.08 29.08
C ASP A 261 -36.80 3.02 28.38
N LEU A 262 -36.39 1.73 28.41
CA LEU A 262 -37.19 0.66 27.82
C LEU A 262 -38.33 0.24 28.74
N GLU A 263 -39.48 -0.08 28.12
CA GLU A 263 -40.62 -0.70 28.78
C GLU A 263 -40.44 -2.22 28.83
N TYR A 264 -40.61 -2.79 29.99
CA TYR A 264 -40.61 -4.23 30.26
C TYR A 264 -42.02 -4.69 30.63
N VAL A 265 -42.43 -5.81 30.08
CA VAL A 265 -43.75 -6.39 30.31
C VAL A 265 -43.64 -7.62 31.20
N LEU A 266 -44.54 -7.71 32.18
CA LEU A 266 -44.78 -8.92 32.93
C LEU A 266 -45.84 -9.73 32.21
N ILE A 267 -45.48 -10.94 31.79
CA ILE A 267 -46.31 -11.84 30.99
C ILE A 267 -46.70 -13.03 31.85
N GLN A 268 -48.01 -13.32 31.93
CA GLN A 268 -48.50 -14.59 32.41
C GLN A 268 -48.39 -15.63 31.30
N VAL A 269 -47.71 -16.72 31.56
CA VAL A 269 -47.67 -17.92 30.70
C VAL A 269 -48.61 -18.93 31.33
N GLU A 270 -49.56 -19.42 30.54
CA GLU A 270 -50.53 -20.40 30.95
C GLU A 270 -50.09 -21.84 30.58
N GLY A 271 -50.52 -22.85 31.34
CA GLY A 271 -50.20 -24.24 31.03
C GLY A 271 -50.18 -25.14 32.27
N GLU A 272 -49.61 -26.33 32.16
CA GLU A 272 -49.47 -27.27 33.27
C GLU A 272 -48.60 -26.73 34.42
N GLN A 273 -47.61 -25.88 34.07
CA GLN A 273 -46.72 -25.19 34.99
C GLN A 273 -46.75 -23.69 34.66
N PRO A 274 -47.75 -22.97 35.16
CA PRO A 274 -47.85 -21.54 34.89
C PRO A 274 -46.71 -20.75 35.53
N GLU A 275 -46.24 -19.72 34.81
CA GLU A 275 -45.15 -18.84 35.24
C GLU A 275 -45.36 -17.39 34.77
N ARG A 276 -44.65 -16.49 35.40
CA ARG A 276 -44.63 -15.07 34.98
C ARG A 276 -43.28 -14.70 34.51
N ILE A 277 -43.17 -14.15 33.26
CA ILE A 277 -41.92 -13.83 32.59
C ILE A 277 -41.81 -12.32 32.34
N ILE A 278 -40.65 -11.76 32.64
CA ILE A 278 -40.31 -10.36 32.38
C ILE A 278 -39.34 -10.30 31.18
N VAL A 279 -39.71 -9.56 30.14
CA VAL A 279 -38.91 -9.25 28.97
C VAL A 279 -39.23 -7.84 28.47
N ALA A 280 -38.43 -7.27 27.58
CA ALA A 280 -38.79 -6.01 26.93
C ALA A 280 -40.07 -6.12 26.12
N SER A 281 -40.97 -5.15 26.24
CA SER A 281 -42.28 -5.13 25.60
C SER A 281 -42.18 -5.37 24.09
N ASP A 282 -41.26 -4.72 23.41
CA ASP A 282 -41.06 -4.82 21.97
C ASP A 282 -40.65 -6.23 21.50
N LEU A 283 -40.02 -7.00 22.38
CA LEU A 283 -39.52 -8.36 22.07
C LEU A 283 -40.43 -9.48 22.62
N ALA A 284 -41.45 -9.15 23.40
CA ALA A 284 -42.29 -10.11 24.08
C ALA A 284 -42.87 -11.20 23.16
N LYS A 285 -43.49 -10.79 22.05
CA LYS A 285 -44.03 -11.72 21.06
C LYS A 285 -42.96 -12.63 20.44
N GLN A 286 -41.84 -12.08 20.07
CA GLN A 286 -40.73 -12.83 19.45
C GLN A 286 -40.17 -13.88 20.44
N VAL A 287 -40.02 -13.51 21.70
CA VAL A 287 -39.56 -14.44 22.75
C VAL A 287 -40.57 -15.58 22.96
N MET A 288 -41.85 -15.28 23.04
CA MET A 288 -42.89 -16.30 23.20
C MET A 288 -42.97 -17.25 22.00
N ASP A 289 -42.95 -16.70 20.80
CA ASP A 289 -43.00 -17.46 19.55
C ASP A 289 -41.80 -18.44 19.45
N ARG A 290 -40.57 -18.00 19.74
CA ARG A 290 -39.38 -18.88 19.67
C ARG A 290 -39.33 -19.90 20.81
N ALA A 291 -39.92 -19.60 21.95
CA ALA A 291 -40.07 -20.53 23.08
C ALA A 291 -41.19 -21.53 22.88
N GLY A 292 -42.01 -21.40 21.82
CA GLY A 292 -43.15 -22.24 21.55
C GLY A 292 -44.32 -22.04 22.54
N ILE A 293 -44.45 -20.83 23.11
CA ILE A 293 -45.49 -20.47 24.08
C ILE A 293 -46.62 -19.80 23.32
N GLU A 294 -47.77 -20.51 23.21
CA GLU A 294 -48.93 -20.04 22.45
C GLU A 294 -49.95 -19.32 23.35
N HIS A 295 -50.04 -19.70 24.66
CA HIS A 295 -51.04 -19.18 25.59
C HIS A 295 -50.36 -18.26 26.63
N PHE A 296 -50.44 -16.97 26.41
CA PHE A 296 -49.92 -15.96 27.29
C PHE A 296 -50.68 -14.65 27.19
N HIS A 297 -50.63 -13.84 28.26
CA HIS A 297 -51.19 -12.49 28.26
C HIS A 297 -50.37 -11.56 29.14
N ASN A 298 -50.45 -10.25 28.90
CA ASN A 298 -49.71 -9.23 29.62
C ASN A 298 -50.45 -8.91 30.93
N LEU A 299 -49.72 -8.88 32.03
CA LEU A 299 -50.25 -8.50 33.36
C LEU A 299 -50.05 -7.00 33.69
N GLY A 300 -48.89 -6.47 33.30
CA GLY A 300 -48.56 -5.08 33.55
C GLY A 300 -47.17 -4.71 33.00
N PHE A 301 -46.81 -3.45 33.14
CA PHE A 301 -45.60 -2.86 32.57
C PHE A 301 -44.81 -2.12 33.66
N ALA A 302 -43.49 -2.07 33.48
CA ALA A 302 -42.54 -1.28 34.22
C ALA A 302 -41.41 -0.78 33.34
N THR A 303 -40.81 0.33 33.63
CA THR A 303 -39.59 0.80 32.97
C THR A 303 -38.34 0.13 33.56
N GLY A 304 -37.26 0.09 32.81
CA GLY A 304 -35.98 -0.41 33.34
C GLY A 304 -35.57 0.34 34.62
N ALA A 305 -35.78 1.64 34.66
CA ALA A 305 -35.52 2.47 35.85
C ALA A 305 -36.28 2.02 37.09
N GLU A 306 -37.57 1.60 36.96
CA GLU A 306 -38.37 1.12 38.06
C GLU A 306 -37.87 -0.23 38.58
N LEU A 307 -37.30 -1.07 37.72
CA LEU A 307 -36.78 -2.39 38.07
C LEU A 307 -35.33 -2.35 38.59
N GLU A 308 -34.67 -1.19 38.60
CA GLU A 308 -33.27 -1.06 39.07
C GLU A 308 -33.13 -1.58 40.50
N LEU A 309 -32.04 -2.31 40.78
CA LEU A 309 -31.66 -2.94 42.04
C LEU A 309 -32.59 -4.03 42.55
N THR A 310 -33.62 -4.44 41.76
CA THR A 310 -34.37 -5.66 42.11
C THR A 310 -33.47 -6.88 42.09
N GLN A 311 -33.71 -7.85 42.94
CA GLN A 311 -32.84 -9.01 43.13
C GLN A 311 -33.44 -10.26 42.49
N PHE A 312 -32.55 -10.99 41.78
CA PHE A 312 -32.89 -12.26 41.11
C PHE A 312 -31.91 -13.35 41.55
N ASN A 313 -32.43 -14.58 41.73
CA ASN A 313 -31.57 -15.73 42.02
C ASN A 313 -30.74 -16.12 40.77
N HIS A 314 -29.46 -16.38 40.97
CA HIS A 314 -28.62 -16.97 39.93
C HIS A 314 -29.19 -18.32 39.48
N PRO A 315 -29.19 -18.68 38.19
CA PRO A 315 -29.95 -19.83 37.69
C PRO A 315 -29.46 -21.21 38.21
N PHE A 316 -28.23 -21.31 38.72
CA PHE A 316 -27.70 -22.57 39.25
C PHE A 316 -26.76 -22.42 40.48
N TYR A 317 -26.37 -21.23 40.87
CA TYR A 317 -25.59 -20.97 42.08
C TYR A 317 -26.49 -20.37 43.19
N ASP A 318 -26.07 -20.54 44.44
CA ASP A 318 -26.83 -20.08 45.62
C ASP A 318 -26.42 -18.64 46.02
N PHE A 319 -26.69 -17.66 45.12
CA PHE A 319 -26.59 -16.24 45.42
C PHE A 319 -27.55 -15.43 44.53
N THR A 320 -27.81 -14.20 44.94
CA THR A 320 -28.65 -13.27 44.17
C THR A 320 -27.82 -12.28 43.36
N VAL A 321 -28.40 -11.80 42.25
CA VAL A 321 -27.82 -10.79 41.38
C VAL A 321 -28.79 -9.62 41.21
N PRO A 322 -28.31 -8.36 41.18
CA PRO A 322 -29.17 -7.20 41.00
C PRO A 322 -29.53 -7.00 39.52
N ALA A 323 -30.66 -6.36 39.28
CA ALA A 323 -30.93 -5.68 38.01
C ALA A 323 -30.20 -4.33 38.00
N ILE A 324 -29.44 -4.06 36.95
CA ILE A 324 -28.65 -2.83 36.76
C ILE A 324 -29.03 -2.15 35.46
N LEU A 325 -28.60 -0.90 35.26
CA LEU A 325 -28.92 -0.12 34.07
C LEU A 325 -27.68 0.09 33.19
N GLY A 326 -27.82 -0.17 31.88
CA GLY A 326 -26.76 0.02 30.89
C GLY A 326 -27.29 0.43 29.53
N ASP A 327 -26.62 1.39 28.88
CA ASP A 327 -27.03 1.96 27.59
C ASP A 327 -26.79 1.01 26.40
N HIS A 328 -26.02 -0.06 26.61
CA HIS A 328 -25.70 -1.08 25.59
C HIS A 328 -26.85 -2.09 25.36
N VAL A 329 -27.86 -2.08 26.20
CA VAL A 329 -29.04 -2.94 26.02
C VAL A 329 -29.89 -2.43 24.86
N THR A 330 -30.22 -3.30 23.91
CA THR A 330 -31.00 -2.98 22.70
C THR A 330 -32.20 -3.92 22.55
N THR A 331 -33.14 -3.56 21.69
CA THR A 331 -34.30 -4.37 21.29
C THR A 331 -34.16 -4.97 19.88
N GLU A 332 -32.95 -4.96 19.31
CA GLU A 332 -32.70 -5.54 17.97
C GLU A 332 -32.76 -7.07 17.97
N SER A 333 -32.39 -7.69 19.10
CA SER A 333 -32.41 -9.15 19.27
C SER A 333 -32.48 -9.52 20.77
N GLY A 334 -32.72 -10.80 21.04
CA GLY A 334 -32.70 -11.34 22.39
C GLY A 334 -34.01 -11.13 23.15
N THR A 335 -33.94 -10.64 24.39
CA THR A 335 -35.05 -10.43 25.32
C THR A 335 -35.14 -8.98 25.82
N GLY A 336 -34.18 -8.11 25.44
CA GLY A 336 -34.06 -6.78 26.05
C GLY A 336 -33.48 -6.82 27.46
N VAL A 337 -33.00 -7.95 27.92
CA VAL A 337 -32.31 -8.16 29.19
C VAL A 337 -31.00 -8.87 28.92
N VAL A 338 -29.87 -8.26 29.33
CA VAL A 338 -28.51 -8.78 29.08
C VAL A 338 -27.95 -9.32 30.39
N HIS A 339 -27.49 -10.57 30.35
CA HIS A 339 -26.68 -11.09 31.45
C HIS A 339 -25.34 -10.39 31.51
N THR A 340 -24.87 -10.05 32.71
CA THR A 340 -23.64 -9.28 32.93
C THR A 340 -22.61 -10.11 33.65
N ALA A 341 -21.46 -10.35 32.98
CA ALA A 341 -20.26 -11.00 33.52
C ALA A 341 -19.05 -10.05 33.36
N PRO A 342 -18.75 -9.20 34.37
CA PRO A 342 -17.72 -8.17 34.26
C PRO A 342 -16.30 -8.66 33.88
N GLY A 343 -16.00 -9.93 34.11
CA GLY A 343 -14.72 -10.56 33.71
C GLY A 343 -14.65 -10.99 32.25
N HIS A 344 -15.77 -11.01 31.51
CA HIS A 344 -15.88 -11.60 30.17
C HIS A 344 -16.56 -10.70 29.13
N GLY A 345 -16.71 -9.41 29.39
CA GLY A 345 -17.24 -8.43 28.45
C GLY A 345 -16.76 -7.02 28.78
N GLN A 346 -16.42 -6.21 27.78
CA GLN A 346 -15.96 -4.82 28.02
C GLN A 346 -17.11 -3.92 28.51
N GLU A 347 -18.28 -4.05 27.90
CA GLU A 347 -19.49 -3.32 28.31
C GLU A 347 -19.97 -3.76 29.69
N ASP A 348 -19.93 -5.07 29.96
CA ASP A 348 -20.23 -5.65 31.26
C ASP A 348 -19.29 -5.14 32.35
N PHE A 349 -18.00 -5.01 32.02
CA PHE A 349 -16.99 -4.46 32.94
C PHE A 349 -17.29 -3.00 33.26
N ALA A 350 -17.54 -2.18 32.21
CA ALA A 350 -17.79 -0.76 32.37
C ALA A 350 -19.03 -0.49 33.23
N VAL A 351 -20.13 -1.20 32.96
CA VAL A 351 -21.36 -1.08 33.77
C VAL A 351 -21.15 -1.69 35.15
N GLY A 352 -20.39 -2.79 35.25
CA GLY A 352 -20.08 -3.44 36.52
C GLY A 352 -19.29 -2.55 37.48
N GLN A 353 -18.33 -1.78 36.95
CA GLN A 353 -17.57 -0.77 37.74
C GLN A 353 -18.52 0.31 38.32
N LYS A 354 -19.49 0.76 37.53
CA LYS A 354 -20.48 1.78 37.94
C LYS A 354 -21.29 1.33 39.13
N TYR A 355 -21.62 0.04 39.26
CA TYR A 355 -22.36 -0.58 40.33
C TYR A 355 -21.51 -1.29 41.39
N GLY A 356 -20.17 -1.24 41.28
CA GLY A 356 -19.25 -1.89 42.22
C GLY A 356 -19.32 -3.42 42.20
N LEU A 357 -19.62 -4.03 41.04
CA LEU A 357 -19.73 -5.48 40.91
C LEU A 357 -18.34 -6.13 40.93
N GLU A 358 -18.28 -7.37 41.44
CA GLU A 358 -17.09 -8.19 41.40
C GLU A 358 -16.70 -8.54 39.95
N VAL A 359 -15.42 -8.44 39.61
CA VAL A 359 -14.90 -8.89 38.35
C VAL A 359 -14.46 -10.35 38.49
N ALA A 360 -15.39 -11.27 38.43
CA ALA A 360 -15.14 -12.70 38.54
C ALA A 360 -14.48 -13.23 37.23
N ASN A 361 -13.41 -13.98 37.38
CA ASN A 361 -12.74 -14.66 36.28
C ASN A 361 -12.44 -16.11 36.61
N PRO A 362 -13.40 -17.04 36.42
CA PRO A 362 -13.21 -18.45 36.71
C PRO A 362 -12.45 -19.22 35.63
N VAL A 363 -11.91 -18.52 34.59
CA VAL A 363 -11.28 -19.15 33.42
C VAL A 363 -9.76 -18.92 33.41
N GLY A 364 -9.02 -20.01 33.31
CA GLY A 364 -7.56 -19.99 33.20
C GLY A 364 -7.04 -19.49 31.83
N SER A 365 -5.73 -19.30 31.73
CA SER A 365 -5.06 -18.82 30.50
C SER A 365 -5.27 -19.75 29.29
N ASN A 366 -5.48 -21.03 29.54
CA ASN A 366 -5.74 -22.05 28.51
C ASN A 366 -7.22 -22.22 28.17
N GLY A 367 -8.09 -21.35 28.64
CA GLY A 367 -9.54 -21.42 28.41
C GLY A 367 -10.27 -22.51 29.20
N VAL A 368 -9.62 -23.07 30.24
CA VAL A 368 -10.19 -24.10 31.10
C VAL A 368 -10.65 -23.48 32.41
N TYR A 369 -11.81 -23.86 32.89
CA TYR A 369 -12.29 -23.41 34.19
C TYR A 369 -11.33 -23.84 35.31
N LEU A 370 -11.10 -22.94 36.25
CA LEU A 370 -10.26 -23.16 37.42
C LEU A 370 -10.84 -24.27 38.31
N SER A 371 -10.00 -24.87 39.15
CA SER A 371 -10.35 -26.03 40.02
C SER A 371 -11.41 -25.73 41.06
N ASP A 372 -11.61 -24.46 41.41
CA ASP A 372 -12.60 -23.95 42.35
C ASP A 372 -13.93 -23.52 41.70
N THR A 373 -14.04 -23.66 40.36
CA THR A 373 -15.28 -23.35 39.63
C THR A 373 -16.29 -24.48 39.83
N GLU A 374 -17.26 -24.24 40.67
CA GLU A 374 -18.33 -25.20 40.95
C GLU A 374 -19.04 -25.66 39.67
N LEU A 375 -19.37 -26.94 39.57
CA LEU A 375 -20.03 -27.65 38.46
C LEU A 375 -19.17 -27.79 37.15
N PHE A 376 -18.22 -26.89 36.86
CA PHE A 376 -17.56 -26.84 35.57
C PHE A 376 -16.03 -26.94 35.61
N ALA A 377 -15.42 -27.10 36.81
CA ALA A 377 -13.99 -27.20 36.99
C ALA A 377 -13.32 -28.17 36.00
N GLY A 378 -12.19 -27.71 35.39
CA GLY A 378 -11.42 -28.54 34.47
C GLY A 378 -11.97 -28.67 33.05
N GLN A 379 -13.16 -28.11 32.75
CA GLN A 379 -13.71 -28.11 31.40
C GLN A 379 -13.25 -26.89 30.60
N HIS A 380 -12.96 -27.09 29.31
CA HIS A 380 -12.68 -25.98 28.41
C HIS A 380 -13.98 -25.24 28.07
N VAL A 381 -13.97 -23.89 28.11
CA VAL A 381 -15.17 -23.04 27.98
C VAL A 381 -16.08 -23.37 26.78
N PHE A 382 -15.51 -23.61 25.60
CA PHE A 382 -16.31 -23.94 24.42
C PHE A 382 -16.94 -25.34 24.47
N LYS A 383 -16.37 -26.27 25.24
CA LYS A 383 -16.95 -27.61 25.48
C LYS A 383 -17.96 -27.57 26.63
N ALA A 384 -17.78 -26.64 27.56
CA ALA A 384 -18.66 -26.48 28.70
C ALA A 384 -20.04 -25.89 28.34
N ASN A 385 -20.21 -25.31 27.15
CA ASN A 385 -21.52 -24.79 26.72
C ASN A 385 -22.64 -25.84 26.85
N ASP A 386 -22.38 -27.06 26.39
CA ASP A 386 -23.37 -28.14 26.47
C ASP A 386 -23.66 -28.52 27.94
N ALA A 387 -22.63 -28.59 28.78
CA ALA A 387 -22.79 -28.86 30.21
C ALA A 387 -23.59 -27.76 30.92
N VAL A 388 -23.36 -26.48 30.57
CA VAL A 388 -24.16 -25.36 31.14
C VAL A 388 -25.62 -25.48 30.72
N VAL A 389 -25.88 -25.80 29.44
CA VAL A 389 -27.25 -26.01 28.95
C VAL A 389 -27.95 -27.13 29.71
N GLU A 390 -27.27 -28.26 29.96
CA GLU A 390 -27.87 -29.38 30.71
C GLU A 390 -28.15 -29.02 32.18
N VAL A 391 -27.23 -28.32 32.84
CA VAL A 391 -27.44 -27.81 34.21
C VAL A 391 -28.65 -26.86 34.25
N LEU A 392 -28.80 -25.98 33.29
CA LEU A 392 -29.95 -25.07 33.19
C LEU A 392 -31.27 -25.81 32.99
N LYS A 393 -31.30 -26.90 32.21
CA LYS A 393 -32.47 -27.79 32.07
C LYS A 393 -32.83 -28.48 33.38
N GLU A 394 -31.85 -29.09 34.05
CA GLU A 394 -32.03 -29.77 35.33
C GLU A 394 -32.59 -28.84 36.42
N LYS A 395 -32.12 -27.56 36.43
CA LYS A 395 -32.57 -26.52 37.35
C LYS A 395 -33.90 -25.86 36.91
N GLY A 396 -34.47 -26.20 35.75
CA GLY A 396 -35.66 -25.56 35.20
C GLY A 396 -35.49 -24.09 34.82
N ALA A 397 -34.23 -23.68 34.62
CA ALA A 397 -33.88 -22.30 34.28
C ALA A 397 -33.82 -22.05 32.76
N LEU A 398 -33.69 -23.09 31.93
CA LEU A 398 -33.66 -22.94 30.49
C LEU A 398 -35.08 -22.71 29.93
N LEU A 399 -35.32 -21.58 29.26
CA LEU A 399 -36.57 -21.32 28.56
C LEU A 399 -36.52 -21.83 27.12
N HIS A 400 -35.45 -21.48 26.37
CA HIS A 400 -35.28 -21.90 24.98
C HIS A 400 -33.82 -22.09 24.64
N HIS A 401 -33.53 -22.97 23.61
CA HIS A 401 -32.19 -23.23 23.10
C HIS A 401 -32.23 -23.54 21.60
N HIS A 402 -31.41 -22.86 20.83
CA HIS A 402 -31.23 -23.15 19.42
C HIS A 402 -29.79 -22.80 18.94
N ALA A 403 -29.42 -23.30 17.77
CA ALA A 403 -28.17 -22.95 17.11
C ALA A 403 -28.31 -21.58 16.41
N TYR A 404 -27.38 -20.68 16.67
CA TYR A 404 -27.38 -19.30 16.13
C TYR A 404 -26.08 -18.98 15.41
N GLU A 405 -26.19 -18.57 14.14
CA GLU A 405 -25.04 -18.16 13.36
C GLU A 405 -24.84 -16.65 13.50
N HIS A 406 -23.64 -16.25 13.90
CA HIS A 406 -23.26 -14.86 14.09
C HIS A 406 -21.79 -14.61 13.83
N SER A 407 -21.42 -13.34 13.64
CA SER A 407 -20.02 -12.90 13.56
C SER A 407 -19.34 -13.06 14.92
N TYR A 408 -18.21 -13.75 14.97
CA TYR A 408 -17.49 -14.05 16.21
C TYR A 408 -16.00 -13.74 16.09
N PRO A 409 -15.34 -13.17 17.11
CA PRO A 409 -13.93 -12.84 17.08
C PRO A 409 -13.05 -14.09 17.10
N HIS A 410 -12.04 -14.11 16.21
CA HIS A 410 -11.05 -15.18 16.07
C HIS A 410 -9.65 -14.63 16.16
N CYS A 411 -8.74 -15.43 16.68
CA CYS A 411 -7.31 -15.11 16.65
C CYS A 411 -6.82 -15.02 15.19
N TRP A 412 -6.21 -13.90 14.82
CA TRP A 412 -5.69 -13.68 13.46
C TRP A 412 -4.71 -14.75 12.98
N ARG A 413 -4.03 -15.41 13.92
CA ARG A 413 -2.98 -16.40 13.62
C ARG A 413 -3.46 -17.85 13.69
N HIS A 414 -4.08 -18.23 14.79
CA HIS A 414 -4.61 -19.59 14.98
C HIS A 414 -5.91 -19.83 14.23
N LYS A 415 -6.61 -18.77 13.87
CA LYS A 415 -7.93 -18.81 13.21
C LYS A 415 -9.01 -19.49 14.08
N THR A 416 -8.77 -19.62 15.37
CA THR A 416 -9.66 -20.20 16.38
C THR A 416 -10.42 -19.10 17.10
N PRO A 417 -11.63 -19.39 17.60
CA PRO A 417 -12.40 -18.45 18.40
C PRO A 417 -11.65 -18.00 19.65
N ILE A 418 -11.79 -16.74 20.00
CA ILE A 418 -11.19 -16.15 21.21
C ILE A 418 -12.25 -15.88 22.26
N ILE A 419 -11.81 -15.49 23.45
CA ILE A 419 -12.69 -15.09 24.56
C ILE A 419 -12.30 -13.70 25.06
N PHE A 420 -13.19 -13.06 25.82
CA PHE A 420 -12.82 -11.98 26.72
C PHE A 420 -12.44 -12.58 28.07
N ARG A 421 -11.33 -12.13 28.63
CA ARG A 421 -10.82 -12.62 29.91
C ARG A 421 -10.20 -11.46 30.70
N ALA A 422 -10.71 -11.22 31.92
CA ALA A 422 -10.09 -10.25 32.82
C ALA A 422 -8.76 -10.81 33.36
N THR A 423 -7.72 -10.02 33.22
CA THR A 423 -6.38 -10.37 33.69
C THR A 423 -5.56 -9.07 33.88
N PRO A 424 -4.57 -9.05 34.81
CA PRO A 424 -3.67 -7.92 34.94
C PRO A 424 -2.90 -7.71 33.65
N GLN A 425 -2.97 -6.53 33.08
CA GLN A 425 -2.31 -6.15 31.84
C GLN A 425 -1.79 -4.71 31.91
N TRP A 426 -0.89 -4.37 30.98
CA TRP A 426 -0.38 -3.02 30.78
C TRP A 426 -1.03 -2.39 29.56
N PHE A 427 -1.43 -1.13 29.70
CA PHE A 427 -2.14 -0.39 28.68
C PHE A 427 -1.51 0.98 28.44
N ILE A 428 -1.55 1.43 27.19
CA ILE A 428 -1.46 2.85 26.88
C ILE A 428 -2.88 3.41 26.95
N SER A 429 -3.12 4.32 27.90
CA SER A 429 -4.41 4.97 28.08
C SER A 429 -4.64 5.98 26.98
N MET A 430 -5.83 5.95 26.38
CA MET A 430 -6.22 6.93 25.36
C MET A 430 -6.73 8.25 25.98
N ASP A 431 -7.26 8.20 27.19
CA ASP A 431 -7.96 9.33 27.82
C ASP A 431 -7.13 10.01 28.92
N GLN A 432 -6.32 9.22 29.63
CA GLN A 432 -5.39 9.77 30.63
C GLN A 432 -4.40 10.70 29.93
N ALA A 433 -4.17 11.88 30.47
CA ALA A 433 -3.32 12.92 29.87
C ALA A 433 -3.72 13.40 28.46
N GLY A 434 -4.98 13.18 28.02
CA GLY A 434 -5.53 13.79 26.80
C GLY A 434 -4.99 13.23 25.48
N LEU A 435 -4.49 11.99 25.46
CA LEU A 435 -3.85 11.40 24.26
C LEU A 435 -4.79 11.34 23.06
N ARG A 436 -6.05 10.92 23.25
CA ARG A 436 -7.07 10.81 22.18
C ARG A 436 -7.30 12.14 21.49
N GLU A 437 -7.57 13.19 22.26
CA GLU A 437 -7.85 14.54 21.73
C GLU A 437 -6.64 15.10 20.99
N GLN A 438 -5.45 14.91 21.53
CA GLN A 438 -4.22 15.36 20.88
C GLN A 438 -3.95 14.58 19.59
N ALA A 439 -4.15 13.26 19.56
CA ALA A 439 -4.01 12.45 18.34
C ALA A 439 -5.00 12.88 17.26
N LEU A 440 -6.27 13.13 17.60
CA LEU A 440 -7.27 13.64 16.68
C LEU A 440 -6.92 15.04 16.12
N SER A 441 -6.31 15.89 16.94
CA SER A 441 -5.80 17.19 16.50
C SER A 441 -4.66 17.04 15.51
N GLU A 442 -3.70 16.16 15.80
CA GLU A 442 -2.52 15.92 14.94
C GLU A 442 -2.90 15.32 13.58
N ILE A 443 -3.90 14.44 13.51
CA ILE A 443 -4.42 13.87 12.25
C ILE A 443 -4.79 14.95 11.24
N LYS A 444 -5.37 16.07 11.68
CA LYS A 444 -5.79 17.19 10.82
C LYS A 444 -4.62 17.93 10.17
N GLY A 445 -3.43 17.86 10.78
CA GLY A 445 -2.20 18.46 10.26
C GLY A 445 -1.46 17.58 9.24
N VAL A 446 -1.86 16.33 9.07
CA VAL A 446 -1.26 15.36 8.16
C VAL A 446 -1.96 15.38 6.81
N LYS A 447 -1.20 15.33 5.72
CA LYS A 447 -1.76 15.17 4.38
C LYS A 447 -2.03 13.70 4.09
N TRP A 448 -3.31 13.35 3.94
CA TRP A 448 -3.77 11.99 3.63
C TRP A 448 -4.01 11.83 2.14
N MET A 449 -3.48 10.76 1.57
CA MET A 449 -3.64 10.42 0.16
C MET A 449 -3.99 8.93 0.02
N PRO A 450 -5.19 8.55 -0.42
CA PRO A 450 -6.36 9.41 -0.69
C PRO A 450 -6.96 10.09 0.55
N ASP A 451 -7.75 11.15 0.34
CA ASP A 451 -8.34 11.97 1.42
C ASP A 451 -9.21 11.18 2.41
N TRP A 452 -9.88 10.10 1.97
CA TRP A 452 -10.69 9.23 2.84
C TRP A 452 -9.88 8.61 4.00
N GLY A 453 -8.56 8.54 3.87
CA GLY A 453 -7.66 8.04 4.91
C GLY A 453 -7.79 8.82 6.22
N GLN A 454 -8.02 10.14 6.15
CA GLN A 454 -8.23 10.97 7.33
C GLN A 454 -9.47 10.55 8.12
N SER A 455 -10.63 10.51 7.49
CA SER A 455 -11.89 10.14 8.15
C SER A 455 -11.82 8.73 8.74
N ARG A 456 -11.12 7.82 8.04
CA ARG A 456 -10.96 6.44 8.51
C ARG A 456 -10.14 6.35 9.78
N ILE A 457 -9.00 7.04 9.87
CA ILE A 457 -8.17 7.01 11.08
C ILE A 457 -8.79 7.81 12.22
N GLU A 458 -9.49 8.92 11.92
CA GLU A 458 -10.24 9.68 12.92
C GLU A 458 -11.28 8.79 13.61
N GLY A 459 -12.14 8.09 12.84
CA GLY A 459 -13.13 7.18 13.41
C GLY A 459 -12.52 6.03 14.22
N MET A 460 -11.35 5.54 13.81
CA MET A 460 -10.63 4.50 14.56
C MET A 460 -10.06 5.03 15.87
N ILE A 461 -9.57 6.26 15.92
CA ILE A 461 -9.03 6.87 17.16
C ILE A 461 -10.15 7.30 18.10
N GLU A 462 -11.26 7.85 17.58
CA GLU A 462 -12.42 8.23 18.39
C GLU A 462 -13.00 7.07 19.19
N GLY A 463 -13.18 5.92 18.53
CA GLY A 463 -13.75 4.73 19.14
C GLY A 463 -12.72 3.79 19.78
N ARG A 464 -11.43 4.13 19.77
CA ARG A 464 -10.39 3.20 20.21
C ARG A 464 -10.43 3.00 21.74
N PRO A 465 -10.51 1.74 22.23
CA PRO A 465 -10.24 1.43 23.63
C PRO A 465 -8.75 1.64 23.93
N GLU A 466 -8.41 1.57 25.22
CA GLU A 466 -7.01 1.57 25.64
C GLU A 466 -6.20 0.46 24.93
N TRP A 467 -4.97 0.78 24.60
CA TRP A 467 -4.10 -0.17 23.89
C TRP A 467 -3.41 -1.13 24.87
N CYS A 468 -3.85 -2.37 24.92
CA CYS A 468 -3.18 -3.43 25.69
C CYS A 468 -1.84 -3.76 25.04
N ILE A 469 -0.73 -3.40 25.69
CA ILE A 469 0.64 -3.58 25.20
C ILE A 469 1.36 -4.79 25.76
N SER A 470 0.84 -5.44 26.80
CA SER A 470 1.47 -6.62 27.39
C SER A 470 1.06 -7.91 26.71
N ARG A 471 2.03 -8.79 26.50
CA ARG A 471 1.86 -10.13 25.94
C ARG A 471 2.57 -11.15 26.80
N GLN A 472 1.98 -12.34 26.91
CA GLN A 472 2.56 -13.48 27.61
C GLN A 472 3.34 -14.33 26.62
N ARG A 473 4.49 -13.81 26.14
CA ARG A 473 5.34 -14.38 25.09
C ARG A 473 6.75 -14.65 25.59
N THR A 474 7.42 -15.58 24.92
CA THR A 474 8.84 -15.85 25.18
C THR A 474 9.75 -14.99 24.30
N TRP A 475 9.34 -14.76 23.03
CA TRP A 475 10.09 -13.98 22.05
C TRP A 475 9.44 -12.61 21.80
N GLY A 476 10.00 -11.58 22.43
CA GLY A 476 9.56 -10.19 22.33
C GLY A 476 10.38 -9.29 23.23
N VAL A 477 10.29 -7.99 23.03
CA VAL A 477 10.94 -6.99 23.89
C VAL A 477 10.26 -7.00 25.25
N PRO A 478 10.98 -7.14 26.38
CA PRO A 478 10.38 -7.20 27.69
C PRO A 478 9.79 -5.85 28.11
N ILE A 479 8.74 -5.90 28.91
CA ILE A 479 8.25 -4.76 29.69
C ILE A 479 9.19 -4.59 30.88
N ALA A 480 10.27 -3.82 30.69
CA ALA A 480 11.37 -3.69 31.64
C ALA A 480 11.02 -2.80 32.85
N LEU A 481 9.99 -3.18 33.59
CA LEU A 481 9.47 -2.47 34.77
C LEU A 481 9.58 -3.29 36.03
N PHE A 482 9.74 -2.58 37.16
CA PHE A 482 9.64 -3.14 38.50
C PHE A 482 8.39 -2.62 39.18
N VAL A 483 7.60 -3.53 39.76
CA VAL A 483 6.36 -3.20 40.47
C VAL A 483 6.44 -3.65 41.91
N HIS A 484 5.85 -2.89 42.83
CA HIS A 484 5.72 -3.24 44.22
C HIS A 484 4.83 -4.49 44.37
N LYS A 485 5.30 -5.48 45.13
CA LYS A 485 4.63 -6.78 45.26
C LYS A 485 3.22 -6.70 45.84
N GLU A 486 2.95 -5.73 46.74
CA GLU A 486 1.64 -5.58 47.39
C GLU A 486 0.75 -4.57 46.68
N THR A 487 1.27 -3.39 46.30
CA THR A 487 0.46 -2.29 45.72
C THR A 487 0.41 -2.32 44.22
N ALA A 488 1.30 -3.08 43.59
CA ALA A 488 1.46 -3.13 42.13
C ALA A 488 1.86 -1.79 41.49
N GLU A 489 2.25 -0.81 42.27
CA GLU A 489 2.74 0.48 41.80
C GLU A 489 4.16 0.37 41.23
N LEU A 490 4.47 1.24 40.27
CA LEU A 490 5.81 1.32 39.68
C LEU A 490 6.85 1.78 40.73
N HIS A 491 8.05 1.27 40.60
CA HIS A 491 9.17 1.74 41.43
C HIS A 491 9.37 3.25 41.17
N PRO A 492 9.55 4.07 42.24
CA PRO A 492 9.69 5.54 42.11
C PRO A 492 10.85 5.97 41.18
N ASN A 493 11.89 5.16 41.10
CA ASN A 493 13.07 5.43 40.24
C ASN A 493 12.99 4.69 38.89
N SER A 494 11.78 4.40 38.36
CA SER A 494 11.57 3.68 37.09
C SER A 494 12.32 4.30 35.91
N PRO A 495 12.40 5.63 35.72
CA PRO A 495 13.16 6.21 34.60
C PRO A 495 14.63 5.79 34.58
N ALA A 496 15.32 5.85 35.72
CA ALA A 496 16.71 5.46 35.79
C ALA A 496 16.91 3.95 35.66
N LEU A 497 15.98 3.15 36.20
CA LEU A 497 16.00 1.68 36.08
C LEU A 497 15.79 1.24 34.63
N ILE A 498 14.85 1.84 33.93
CA ILE A 498 14.59 1.59 32.48
C ILE A 498 15.85 1.87 31.67
N GLU A 499 16.50 3.01 31.89
CA GLU A 499 17.75 3.35 31.17
C GLU A 499 18.88 2.35 31.47
N LYS A 500 19.05 1.91 32.72
CA LYS A 500 20.01 0.86 33.06
C LYS A 500 19.75 -0.45 32.33
N VAL A 501 18.49 -0.87 32.28
CA VAL A 501 18.08 -2.07 31.56
C VAL A 501 18.30 -1.89 30.05
N ALA A 502 17.94 -0.74 29.48
CA ALA A 502 18.18 -0.43 28.07
C ALA A 502 19.68 -0.54 27.72
N GLN A 503 20.57 -0.04 28.55
CA GLN A 503 22.03 -0.17 28.38
C GLN A 503 22.52 -1.62 28.43
N LEU A 504 21.96 -2.46 29.30
CA LEU A 504 22.24 -3.89 29.31
C LEU A 504 21.78 -4.60 28.06
N VAL A 505 20.56 -4.27 27.57
CA VAL A 505 19.99 -4.82 26.36
C VAL A 505 20.77 -4.37 25.12
N GLU A 506 21.25 -3.14 25.09
CA GLU A 506 22.09 -2.63 24.01
C GLU A 506 23.41 -3.41 23.84
N GLN A 507 23.91 -3.99 24.92
CA GLN A 507 25.13 -4.80 24.90
C GLN A 507 24.86 -6.30 24.66
N LYS A 508 23.76 -6.85 25.19
CA LYS A 508 23.52 -8.30 25.28
C LYS A 508 22.20 -8.76 24.69
N GLY A 509 21.39 -7.85 24.11
CA GLY A 509 20.04 -8.13 23.66
C GLY A 509 19.03 -8.34 24.79
N ILE A 510 17.78 -8.62 24.44
CA ILE A 510 16.65 -8.75 25.39
C ILE A 510 16.89 -9.82 26.47
N GLN A 511 17.71 -10.83 26.21
CA GLN A 511 18.02 -11.89 27.19
C GLN A 511 18.57 -11.30 28.49
N ALA A 512 19.25 -10.15 28.42
CA ALA A 512 19.78 -9.45 29.58
C ALA A 512 18.75 -9.15 30.68
N TRP A 513 17.48 -8.89 30.27
CA TRP A 513 16.40 -8.66 31.24
C TRP A 513 16.09 -9.88 32.10
N TRP A 514 16.11 -11.08 31.51
CA TRP A 514 15.84 -12.32 32.25
C TRP A 514 17.06 -12.78 33.06
N ASP A 515 18.28 -12.47 32.63
CA ASP A 515 19.52 -12.88 33.26
C ASP A 515 19.90 -11.99 34.45
N VAL A 516 19.58 -10.67 34.40
CA VAL A 516 19.96 -9.74 35.46
C VAL A 516 19.20 -10.04 36.77
N ASP A 517 19.90 -10.10 37.92
CA ASP A 517 19.24 -10.18 39.21
C ASP A 517 18.58 -8.82 39.58
N ALA A 518 17.35 -8.86 40.09
CA ALA A 518 16.66 -7.67 40.56
C ALA A 518 17.47 -6.91 41.62
N ALA A 519 18.19 -7.63 42.49
CA ALA A 519 19.05 -7.04 43.53
C ALA A 519 20.20 -6.19 42.95
N GLU A 520 20.74 -6.55 41.78
CA GLU A 520 21.78 -5.76 41.10
C GLU A 520 21.30 -4.37 40.69
N LEU A 521 20.03 -4.25 40.37
CA LEU A 521 19.43 -3.00 39.91
C LEU A 521 18.76 -2.20 41.04
N LEU A 522 18.09 -2.90 41.95
CA LEU A 522 17.26 -2.31 43.01
C LEU A 522 17.98 -2.13 44.35
N GLY A 523 19.08 -2.88 44.58
CA GLY A 523 19.79 -2.85 45.85
C GLY A 523 18.88 -3.24 47.02
N ALA A 524 18.71 -2.35 48.01
CA ALA A 524 17.91 -2.60 49.21
C ALA A 524 16.42 -2.79 48.97
N ASP A 525 15.91 -2.30 47.86
CA ASP A 525 14.47 -2.35 47.51
C ASP A 525 14.06 -3.68 46.86
N ALA A 526 14.99 -4.57 46.55
CA ALA A 526 14.76 -5.80 45.81
C ALA A 526 13.73 -6.74 46.45
N ASP A 527 13.61 -6.74 47.80
CA ASP A 527 12.66 -7.58 48.51
C ASP A 527 11.19 -7.09 48.32
N GLN A 528 11.00 -5.80 48.05
CA GLN A 528 9.67 -5.16 47.92
C GLN A 528 9.13 -5.14 46.48
N TYR A 529 9.99 -5.30 45.51
CA TYR A 529 9.62 -5.19 44.10
C TYR A 529 9.86 -6.50 43.35
N GLU A 530 9.11 -6.66 42.28
CA GLU A 530 9.27 -7.78 41.34
C GLU A 530 9.39 -7.30 39.90
N LYS A 531 10.08 -8.08 39.08
CA LYS A 531 10.16 -7.84 37.63
C LYS A 531 8.82 -8.13 36.93
N VAL A 532 8.43 -7.30 36.00
CA VAL A 532 7.41 -7.66 35.00
C VAL A 532 8.01 -8.62 34.02
N LEU A 533 7.35 -9.78 33.81
CA LEU A 533 7.85 -10.85 32.92
C LEU A 533 7.18 -10.86 31.55
N ASP A 534 6.15 -10.03 31.35
CA ASP A 534 5.48 -9.88 30.07
C ASP A 534 6.38 -9.21 29.02
N THR A 535 6.10 -9.47 27.76
CA THR A 535 6.73 -8.80 26.64
C THR A 535 5.78 -7.76 26.02
N LEU A 536 6.33 -6.84 25.24
CA LEU A 536 5.57 -5.85 24.51
C LEU A 536 4.83 -6.47 23.31
N ASP A 537 3.70 -5.88 22.97
CA ASP A 537 3.01 -6.10 21.71
C ASP A 537 3.94 -5.79 20.54
N VAL A 538 4.00 -6.64 19.53
CA VAL A 538 4.81 -6.45 18.32
C VAL A 538 4.45 -5.14 17.58
N TRP A 539 3.19 -4.70 17.67
CA TRP A 539 2.77 -3.41 17.12
C TRP A 539 3.37 -2.22 17.89
N PHE A 540 3.80 -2.42 19.12
CA PHE A 540 4.56 -1.42 19.85
C PHE A 540 5.97 -1.31 19.28
N ASP A 541 6.64 -2.44 19.01
CA ASP A 541 7.99 -2.48 18.44
C ASP A 541 8.07 -1.68 17.14
N SER A 542 7.21 -2.01 16.16
CA SER A 542 7.13 -1.29 14.89
C SER A 542 6.54 0.12 15.04
N GLY A 543 5.61 0.31 15.98
CA GLY A 543 4.97 1.60 16.25
C GLY A 543 5.94 2.68 16.71
N VAL A 544 6.98 2.33 17.47
CA VAL A 544 7.96 3.30 18.00
C VAL A 544 9.19 3.49 17.10
N THR A 545 9.20 2.96 15.89
CA THR A 545 10.34 3.11 14.96
C THR A 545 10.61 4.55 14.55
N HIS A 546 9.62 5.45 14.62
CA HIS A 546 9.82 6.90 14.48
C HIS A 546 10.81 7.47 15.51
N TYR A 547 10.93 6.84 16.67
CA TYR A 547 11.90 7.17 17.71
C TYR A 547 13.12 6.24 17.63
N ALA A 548 12.89 4.93 17.69
CA ALA A 548 13.97 3.95 17.79
C ALA A 548 14.88 3.92 16.54
N VAL A 549 14.39 4.38 15.39
CA VAL A 549 15.10 4.39 14.11
C VAL A 549 15.25 5.81 13.57
N VAL A 550 14.14 6.52 13.32
CA VAL A 550 14.20 7.83 12.62
C VAL A 550 14.96 8.87 13.45
N ASP A 551 14.69 8.98 14.75
CA ASP A 551 15.37 9.95 15.61
C ASP A 551 16.86 9.60 15.90
N THR A 552 17.25 8.34 15.76
CA THR A 552 18.56 7.84 16.20
C THR A 552 19.55 7.62 15.07
N ARG A 553 19.07 7.41 13.84
CA ARG A 553 19.94 7.15 12.69
C ARG A 553 20.46 8.44 12.08
N PRO A 554 21.79 8.55 11.87
CA PRO A 554 22.39 9.76 11.32
C PRO A 554 21.93 10.09 9.90
N GLU A 555 21.53 9.10 9.12
CA GLU A 555 21.04 9.28 7.74
C GLU A 555 19.78 10.14 7.67
N PHE A 556 18.96 10.15 8.73
CA PHE A 556 17.74 10.96 8.81
C PHE A 556 17.96 12.34 9.44
N ASN A 557 19.14 12.56 10.06
CA ASN A 557 19.55 13.85 10.63
C ASN A 557 18.51 14.49 11.57
N GLY A 558 17.79 13.67 12.35
CA GLY A 558 16.75 14.11 13.30
C GLY A 558 15.47 14.66 12.63
N ALA A 559 15.30 14.46 11.33
CA ALA A 559 14.10 14.91 10.63
C ALA A 559 12.89 14.02 10.95
N GLN A 560 11.71 14.65 11.09
CA GLN A 560 10.44 13.93 11.05
C GLN A 560 10.26 13.26 9.69
N ALA A 561 9.67 12.06 9.63
CA ALA A 561 9.36 11.44 8.36
C ALA A 561 8.43 12.33 7.51
N ASP A 562 8.83 12.56 6.25
CA ASP A 562 7.98 13.27 5.30
C ASP A 562 6.81 12.39 4.87
N MET A 563 7.06 11.07 4.69
CA MET A 563 6.05 10.14 4.20
C MET A 563 6.08 8.79 4.91
N TYR A 564 4.86 8.26 5.22
CA TYR A 564 4.57 6.85 5.40
C TYR A 564 3.77 6.34 4.21
N LEU A 565 4.15 5.18 3.65
CA LEU A 565 3.47 4.58 2.50
C LEU A 565 3.23 3.10 2.78
N GLU A 566 1.97 2.70 2.97
CA GLU A 566 1.59 1.29 3.20
C GLU A 566 0.19 0.99 2.63
N GLY A 567 -0.25 -0.25 2.78
CA GLY A 567 -1.58 -0.70 2.41
C GLY A 567 -2.71 -0.11 3.27
N SER A 568 -3.93 -0.19 2.77
CA SER A 568 -5.13 0.36 3.44
C SER A 568 -5.48 -0.32 4.78
N ASP A 569 -4.96 -1.53 5.03
CA ASP A 569 -5.07 -2.24 6.30
C ASP A 569 -4.29 -1.55 7.43
N GLN A 570 -3.27 -0.77 7.10
CA GLN A 570 -2.38 -0.15 8.07
C GLN A 570 -2.98 1.04 8.82
N HIS A 571 -4.18 1.51 8.46
CA HIS A 571 -4.95 2.43 9.30
C HIS A 571 -5.31 1.81 10.66
N ARG A 572 -5.53 0.50 10.70
CA ARG A 572 -5.71 -0.27 11.95
C ARG A 572 -4.41 -0.84 12.51
N GLY A 573 -3.31 -0.72 11.80
CA GLY A 573 -2.00 -1.26 12.16
C GLY A 573 -0.96 -0.16 12.41
N TRP A 574 0.05 -0.11 11.56
CA TRP A 574 1.25 0.70 11.76
C TRP A 574 1.00 2.21 11.73
N PHE A 575 0.10 2.73 10.88
CA PHE A 575 -0.24 4.15 10.89
C PHE A 575 -0.80 4.58 12.25
N GLN A 576 -1.63 3.74 12.85
CA GLN A 576 -2.26 4.02 14.13
C GLN A 576 -1.29 3.83 15.30
N SER A 577 -0.54 2.73 15.35
CA SER A 577 0.42 2.47 16.43
C SER A 577 1.54 3.51 16.45
N SER A 578 2.04 3.93 15.28
CA SER A 578 3.03 5.01 15.16
C SER A 578 2.46 6.36 15.60
N LEU A 579 1.22 6.68 15.23
CA LEU A 579 0.57 7.92 15.65
C LEU A 579 0.42 8.00 17.16
N ILE A 580 -0.17 6.97 17.77
CA ILE A 580 -0.43 6.91 19.21
C ILE A 580 0.87 7.03 19.99
N SER A 581 1.87 6.23 19.64
CA SER A 581 3.18 6.24 20.35
C SER A 581 3.91 7.57 20.18
N SER A 582 3.87 8.17 18.98
CA SER A 582 4.51 9.45 18.72
C SER A 582 3.84 10.60 19.47
N VAL A 583 2.52 10.65 19.48
CA VAL A 583 1.78 11.67 20.25
C VAL A 583 2.01 11.46 21.75
N ALA A 584 1.98 10.22 22.25
CA ALA A 584 2.25 9.93 23.65
C ALA A 584 3.68 10.32 24.09
N MET A 585 4.68 10.24 23.19
CA MET A 585 6.08 10.55 23.47
C MET A 585 6.46 12.00 23.21
N LYS A 586 5.94 12.60 22.12
CA LYS A 586 6.43 13.85 21.53
C LYS A 586 5.34 14.91 21.37
N GLY A 587 4.07 14.55 21.56
CA GLY A 587 2.92 15.43 21.35
C GLY A 587 2.66 15.78 19.89
N LYS A 588 3.18 15.03 18.92
CA LYS A 588 3.00 15.27 17.48
C LYS A 588 2.96 13.98 16.66
N ALA A 589 2.35 14.06 15.47
CA ALA A 589 2.36 12.97 14.51
C ALA A 589 3.79 12.60 14.06
N PRO A 590 4.06 11.32 13.76
CA PRO A 590 5.39 10.86 13.33
C PRO A 590 5.68 11.17 11.86
N TYR A 591 4.68 11.51 11.08
CA TYR A 591 4.72 11.71 9.62
C TYR A 591 4.02 13.02 9.22
N LYS A 592 4.42 13.58 8.06
CA LYS A 592 3.76 14.75 7.45
C LYS A 592 2.72 14.35 6.41
N GLU A 593 2.98 13.27 5.67
CA GLU A 593 2.10 12.74 4.64
C GLU A 593 1.92 11.23 4.83
N VAL A 594 0.71 10.73 4.54
CA VAL A 594 0.41 9.29 4.48
C VAL A 594 -0.16 8.96 3.12
N LEU A 595 0.55 8.10 2.39
CA LEU A 595 0.11 7.56 1.11
C LEU A 595 -0.36 6.12 1.29
N THR A 596 -1.58 5.83 0.85
CA THR A 596 -2.21 4.52 1.03
C THR A 596 -2.45 3.85 -0.32
N HIS A 597 -2.03 2.60 -0.46
CA HIS A 597 -2.37 1.76 -1.61
C HIS A 597 -3.41 0.69 -1.24
N GLY A 598 -4.15 0.23 -2.25
CA GLY A 598 -5.11 -0.88 -2.11
C GLY A 598 -4.45 -2.26 -2.08
N PHE A 599 -5.29 -3.28 -1.97
CA PHE A 599 -4.85 -4.67 -2.03
C PHE A 599 -4.62 -5.15 -3.47
N VAL A 600 -3.73 -6.11 -3.63
CA VAL A 600 -3.55 -6.80 -4.91
C VAL A 600 -4.54 -7.97 -4.99
N VAL A 601 -5.27 -8.02 -6.10
CA VAL A 601 -6.29 -9.01 -6.41
C VAL A 601 -5.96 -9.72 -7.73
N ASP A 602 -6.62 -10.86 -8.00
CA ASP A 602 -6.46 -11.55 -9.28
C ASP A 602 -7.20 -10.78 -10.42
N GLY A 603 -7.08 -11.28 -11.64
CA GLY A 603 -7.71 -10.65 -12.83
C GLY A 603 -9.24 -10.58 -12.79
N GLN A 604 -9.90 -11.26 -11.84
CA GLN A 604 -11.34 -11.25 -11.60
C GLN A 604 -11.73 -10.45 -10.34
N GLY A 605 -10.79 -9.73 -9.73
CA GLY A 605 -11.04 -8.94 -8.51
C GLY A 605 -11.13 -9.78 -7.22
N ARG A 606 -10.65 -11.03 -7.22
CA ARG A 606 -10.69 -11.89 -6.04
C ARG A 606 -9.39 -11.82 -5.26
N LYS A 607 -9.48 -11.92 -3.94
CA LYS A 607 -8.30 -12.06 -3.07
C LYS A 607 -7.50 -13.30 -3.46
N MET A 608 -6.17 -13.15 -3.56
CA MET A 608 -5.27 -14.26 -3.86
C MET A 608 -5.09 -15.17 -2.64
N SER A 609 -5.15 -16.49 -2.87
CA SER A 609 -4.84 -17.49 -1.86
C SER A 609 -4.28 -18.77 -2.49
N LYS A 610 -3.44 -19.49 -1.74
CA LYS A 610 -2.89 -20.79 -2.19
C LYS A 610 -3.98 -21.83 -2.40
N SER A 611 -5.06 -21.77 -1.64
CA SER A 611 -6.20 -22.70 -1.75
C SER A 611 -7.01 -22.52 -3.04
N ILE A 612 -7.08 -21.30 -3.57
CA ILE A 612 -7.75 -20.98 -4.85
C ILE A 612 -6.81 -21.21 -6.03
N GLY A 613 -5.48 -21.23 -5.79
CA GLY A 613 -4.48 -21.42 -6.84
C GLY A 613 -4.27 -20.20 -7.75
N ASN A 614 -4.69 -19.00 -7.32
CA ASN A 614 -4.61 -17.76 -8.08
C ASN A 614 -3.45 -16.83 -7.65
N VAL A 615 -2.48 -17.36 -6.92
CA VAL A 615 -1.34 -16.57 -6.41
C VAL A 615 -0.34 -16.28 -7.52
N VAL A 616 0.03 -15.02 -7.67
CA VAL A 616 1.14 -14.57 -8.52
C VAL A 616 2.32 -14.24 -7.61
N ALA A 617 3.42 -15.00 -7.74
CA ALA A 617 4.62 -14.76 -6.95
C ALA A 617 5.58 -13.80 -7.68
N PRO A 618 6.16 -12.78 -7.01
CA PRO A 618 7.11 -11.85 -7.62
C PRO A 618 8.29 -12.55 -8.32
N LYS A 619 8.82 -13.61 -7.70
CA LYS A 619 9.92 -14.40 -8.23
C LYS A 619 9.59 -15.04 -9.59
N ASP A 620 8.37 -15.54 -9.76
CA ASP A 620 7.94 -16.16 -11.02
C ASP A 620 7.87 -15.10 -12.14
N VAL A 621 7.37 -13.91 -11.81
CA VAL A 621 7.31 -12.79 -12.77
C VAL A 621 8.72 -12.34 -13.16
N THR A 622 9.61 -12.12 -12.18
CA THR A 622 10.98 -11.66 -12.48
C THR A 622 11.82 -12.68 -13.25
N ASN A 623 11.62 -13.96 -12.98
CA ASN A 623 12.31 -15.04 -13.71
C ASN A 623 11.80 -15.23 -15.15
N LYS A 624 10.57 -14.85 -15.44
CA LYS A 624 9.94 -14.99 -16.76
C LYS A 624 10.02 -13.71 -17.58
N LEU A 625 9.72 -12.57 -17.01
CA LEU A 625 9.55 -11.29 -17.70
C LEU A 625 10.59 -10.23 -17.29
N GLY A 626 11.18 -10.36 -16.12
CA GLY A 626 12.08 -9.37 -15.52
C GLY A 626 11.41 -8.42 -14.54
N ALA A 627 12.22 -7.74 -13.75
CA ALA A 627 11.75 -6.81 -12.72
C ALA A 627 11.21 -5.51 -13.34
N ASP A 628 11.79 -4.99 -14.42
CA ASP A 628 11.30 -3.76 -15.08
C ASP A 628 9.85 -3.90 -15.57
N ILE A 629 9.43 -5.10 -15.99
CA ILE A 629 8.03 -5.36 -16.38
C ILE A 629 7.12 -5.31 -15.15
N LEU A 630 7.53 -5.91 -14.04
CA LEU A 630 6.78 -5.86 -12.78
C LEU A 630 6.68 -4.42 -12.25
N ARG A 631 7.78 -3.66 -12.32
CA ARG A 631 7.83 -2.24 -11.94
C ARG A 631 6.92 -1.38 -12.82
N LEU A 632 6.91 -1.64 -14.13
CA LEU A 632 6.03 -0.95 -15.07
C LEU A 632 4.55 -1.28 -14.81
N TRP A 633 4.22 -2.53 -14.49
CA TRP A 633 2.87 -2.91 -14.08
C TRP A 633 2.42 -2.10 -12.84
N VAL A 634 3.25 -2.06 -11.80
CA VAL A 634 2.96 -1.26 -10.58
C VAL A 634 2.70 0.20 -10.92
N ALA A 635 3.58 0.81 -11.71
CA ALA A 635 3.47 2.22 -12.10
C ALA A 635 2.27 2.51 -13.00
N SER A 636 1.81 1.52 -13.77
CA SER A 636 0.71 1.66 -14.75
C SER A 636 -0.69 1.56 -14.13
N THR A 637 -0.79 1.23 -12.84
CA THR A 637 -2.06 1.02 -12.15
C THR A 637 -2.44 2.22 -11.30
N ASP A 638 -3.75 2.44 -11.12
CA ASP A 638 -4.25 3.28 -10.04
C ASP A 638 -4.20 2.47 -8.75
N TYR A 639 -3.11 2.63 -8.01
CA TYR A 639 -2.85 1.89 -6.79
C TYR A 639 -3.67 2.36 -5.58
N THR A 640 -4.44 3.44 -5.70
CA THR A 640 -5.28 3.96 -4.61
C THR A 640 -6.48 3.07 -4.30
N GLY A 641 -6.89 2.24 -5.27
CA GLY A 641 -7.89 1.20 -5.14
C GLY A 641 -7.30 -0.21 -5.18
N GLU A 642 -8.12 -1.22 -5.40
CA GLU A 642 -7.67 -2.60 -5.61
C GLU A 642 -6.87 -2.71 -6.91
N VAL A 643 -5.73 -3.39 -6.86
CA VAL A 643 -4.79 -3.54 -7.97
C VAL A 643 -4.87 -4.95 -8.54
N ALA A 644 -5.37 -5.08 -9.76
CA ALA A 644 -5.47 -6.38 -10.43
C ALA A 644 -4.14 -6.82 -11.05
N VAL A 645 -3.82 -8.12 -10.94
CA VAL A 645 -2.68 -8.75 -11.60
C VAL A 645 -3.09 -10.09 -12.24
N SER A 646 -2.63 -10.33 -13.46
CA SER A 646 -2.78 -11.58 -14.19
C SER A 646 -1.70 -11.69 -15.27
N ASP A 647 -1.51 -12.88 -15.85
CA ASP A 647 -0.59 -13.07 -16.98
C ASP A 647 -0.93 -12.17 -18.18
N GLU A 648 -2.21 -11.92 -18.43
CA GLU A 648 -2.67 -11.04 -19.51
C GLU A 648 -2.27 -9.58 -19.22
N ILE A 649 -2.49 -9.10 -18.00
CA ILE A 649 -2.13 -7.74 -17.58
C ILE A 649 -0.61 -7.55 -17.69
N LEU A 650 0.17 -8.51 -17.23
CA LEU A 650 1.64 -8.47 -17.32
C LEU A 650 2.14 -8.52 -18.77
N LYS A 651 1.47 -9.24 -19.66
CA LYS A 651 1.77 -9.20 -21.11
C LYS A 651 1.54 -7.81 -21.71
N ARG A 652 0.46 -7.13 -21.34
CA ARG A 652 0.21 -5.74 -21.77
C ARG A 652 1.31 -4.79 -21.29
N SER A 653 1.78 -4.97 -20.05
CA SER A 653 2.92 -4.21 -19.55
C SER A 653 4.21 -4.51 -20.34
N ALA A 654 4.45 -5.76 -20.73
CA ALA A 654 5.57 -6.14 -21.59
C ALA A 654 5.47 -5.54 -23.01
N ASP A 655 4.27 -5.40 -23.56
CA ASP A 655 4.04 -4.74 -24.85
C ASP A 655 4.31 -3.22 -24.76
N ALA A 656 3.87 -2.57 -23.70
CA ALA A 656 4.18 -1.17 -23.42
C ALA A 656 5.71 -0.96 -23.27
N TYR A 657 6.37 -1.81 -22.49
CA TYR A 657 7.82 -1.81 -22.34
C TYR A 657 8.54 -1.90 -23.68
N ARG A 658 8.14 -2.83 -24.58
CA ARG A 658 8.76 -2.98 -25.90
C ARG A 658 8.66 -1.71 -26.73
N ARG A 659 7.56 -1.01 -26.70
CA ARG A 659 7.37 0.26 -27.43
C ARG A 659 8.33 1.34 -26.93
N ILE A 660 8.42 1.52 -25.63
CA ILE A 660 9.35 2.48 -25.00
C ILE A 660 10.80 2.11 -25.35
N ARG A 661 11.17 0.84 -25.19
CA ARG A 661 12.51 0.34 -25.51
C ARG A 661 12.88 0.56 -26.97
N ASN A 662 11.98 0.27 -27.90
CA ASN A 662 12.21 0.47 -29.34
C ASN A 662 12.41 1.94 -29.69
N THR A 663 11.65 2.85 -29.05
CA THR A 663 11.82 4.30 -29.23
C THR A 663 13.19 4.76 -28.72
N ALA A 664 13.58 4.33 -27.53
CA ALA A 664 14.92 4.64 -27.00
C ALA A 664 16.05 4.09 -27.89
N ARG A 665 15.88 2.86 -28.39
CA ARG A 665 16.85 2.26 -29.32
C ARG A 665 16.99 3.05 -30.61
N PHE A 666 15.92 3.57 -31.16
CA PHE A 666 15.95 4.43 -32.34
C PHE A 666 16.79 5.70 -32.07
N PHE A 667 16.59 6.34 -30.93
CA PHE A 667 17.38 7.50 -30.55
C PHE A 667 18.89 7.16 -30.49
N LEU A 668 19.22 6.12 -29.72
CA LEU A 668 20.63 5.72 -29.53
C LEU A 668 21.31 5.32 -30.84
N ALA A 669 20.60 4.61 -31.69
CA ALA A 669 21.16 4.13 -32.96
C ALA A 669 21.45 5.27 -33.96
N ASN A 670 20.67 6.34 -33.94
CA ASN A 670 20.86 7.52 -34.80
C ASN A 670 21.83 8.55 -34.18
N LEU A 671 22.27 8.36 -32.94
CA LEU A 671 23.33 9.12 -32.31
C LEU A 671 24.74 8.50 -32.54
N ASN A 672 24.84 7.44 -33.35
CA ASN A 672 26.13 6.85 -33.68
C ASN A 672 27.09 7.89 -34.32
N GLY A 673 28.27 8.04 -33.74
CA GLY A 673 29.28 9.01 -34.17
C GLY A 673 28.95 10.48 -33.85
N PHE A 674 27.91 10.77 -33.10
CA PHE A 674 27.60 12.11 -32.62
C PHE A 674 28.35 12.44 -31.32
N ASN A 675 29.08 13.53 -31.32
CA ASN A 675 29.75 14.05 -30.13
C ASN A 675 29.04 15.32 -29.65
N PRO A 676 28.30 15.27 -28.56
CA PRO A 676 27.53 16.43 -28.05
C PRO A 676 28.39 17.68 -27.80
N ALA A 677 29.66 17.52 -27.43
CA ALA A 677 30.57 18.62 -27.14
C ALA A 677 30.96 19.46 -28.37
N THR A 678 30.86 18.89 -29.59
CA THR A 678 31.33 19.53 -30.81
C THR A 678 30.29 19.60 -31.92
N ASP A 679 29.26 18.75 -31.88
CA ASP A 679 28.36 18.54 -33.01
C ASP A 679 26.95 19.11 -32.79
N MET A 680 26.67 19.68 -31.60
CA MET A 680 25.41 20.31 -31.30
C MET A 680 25.14 21.50 -32.18
N ILE A 681 23.92 21.59 -32.70
CA ILE A 681 23.42 22.79 -33.39
C ILE A 681 22.73 23.72 -32.37
N PRO A 682 23.01 25.04 -32.40
CA PRO A 682 22.24 25.98 -31.60
C PRO A 682 20.74 25.83 -31.84
N VAL A 683 19.93 25.97 -30.80
CA VAL A 683 18.49 25.71 -30.89
C VAL A 683 17.80 26.61 -31.93
N GLU A 684 18.22 27.86 -32.03
CA GLU A 684 17.72 28.85 -32.98
C GLU A 684 18.06 28.54 -34.43
N GLU A 685 19.09 27.72 -34.65
CA GLU A 685 19.53 27.28 -35.99
C GLU A 685 18.97 25.89 -36.37
N MET A 686 18.31 25.21 -35.46
CA MET A 686 17.76 23.88 -35.72
C MET A 686 16.63 23.91 -36.78
N VAL A 687 16.45 22.82 -37.50
CA VAL A 687 15.31 22.58 -38.38
C VAL A 687 14.03 22.71 -37.59
N ALA A 688 13.00 23.37 -38.14
CA ALA A 688 11.78 23.72 -37.42
C ALA A 688 11.06 22.52 -36.76
N LEU A 689 11.03 21.37 -37.44
CA LEU A 689 10.47 20.15 -36.88
C LEU A 689 11.29 19.61 -35.68
N ASP A 690 12.61 19.73 -35.73
CA ASP A 690 13.50 19.29 -34.66
C ASP A 690 13.30 20.17 -33.40
N ARG A 691 13.14 21.50 -33.59
CA ARG A 691 12.78 22.42 -32.50
C ARG A 691 11.44 22.07 -31.87
N TRP A 692 10.44 21.72 -32.67
CA TRP A 692 9.16 21.27 -32.19
C TRP A 692 9.30 20.01 -31.32
N ALA A 693 10.09 19.02 -31.77
CA ALA A 693 10.30 17.79 -31.01
C ALA A 693 10.93 18.04 -29.64
N VAL A 694 11.92 18.93 -29.55
CA VAL A 694 12.53 19.35 -28.26
C VAL A 694 11.51 20.09 -27.38
N GLY A 695 10.69 20.97 -27.95
CA GLY A 695 9.62 21.66 -27.24
C GLY A 695 8.57 20.71 -26.68
N ARG A 696 8.22 19.65 -27.43
CA ARG A 696 7.30 18.59 -26.97
C ARG A 696 7.91 17.80 -25.81
N ALA A 697 9.21 17.53 -25.86
CA ALA A 697 9.92 16.89 -24.76
C ALA A 697 9.89 17.74 -23.47
N LEU A 698 10.03 19.06 -23.58
CA LEU A 698 9.92 19.95 -22.43
C LEU A 698 8.51 19.91 -21.83
N ALA A 699 7.47 19.99 -22.66
CA ALA A 699 6.08 19.87 -22.20
C ALA A 699 5.84 18.53 -21.52
N ALA A 700 6.31 17.43 -22.11
CA ALA A 700 6.21 16.10 -21.50
C ALA A 700 6.95 16.04 -20.15
N GLN A 701 8.14 16.60 -20.05
CA GLN A 701 8.91 16.64 -18.81
C GLN A 701 8.18 17.36 -17.70
N GLN A 702 7.59 18.51 -17.99
CA GLN A 702 6.83 19.30 -17.00
C GLN A 702 5.64 18.50 -16.44
N GLU A 703 4.88 17.85 -17.32
CA GLU A 703 3.76 16.99 -16.95
C GLU A 703 4.22 15.76 -16.15
N ILE A 704 5.31 15.11 -16.56
CA ILE A 704 5.87 13.93 -15.89
C ILE A 704 6.40 14.27 -14.50
N ILE A 705 7.16 15.36 -14.36
CA ILE A 705 7.68 15.81 -13.06
C ILE A 705 6.52 16.13 -12.12
N LYS A 706 5.51 16.87 -12.60
CA LYS A 706 4.30 17.14 -11.83
C LYS A 706 3.61 15.86 -11.37
N ALA A 707 3.45 14.88 -12.25
CA ALA A 707 2.83 13.60 -11.91
C ALA A 707 3.64 12.82 -10.86
N TYR A 708 4.98 12.84 -10.92
CA TYR A 708 5.84 12.27 -9.87
C TYR A 708 5.70 13.02 -8.55
N ASP A 709 5.62 14.33 -8.57
CA ASP A 709 5.44 15.14 -7.34
C ASP A 709 4.08 14.91 -6.68
N GLU A 710 3.07 14.60 -7.47
CA GLU A 710 1.72 14.23 -7.03
C GLU A 710 1.59 12.72 -6.72
N TYR A 711 2.68 11.96 -6.83
CA TYR A 711 2.70 10.49 -6.65
C TYR A 711 1.78 9.73 -7.61
N ASN A 712 1.44 10.32 -8.74
CA ASN A 712 0.57 9.76 -9.77
C ASN A 712 1.39 9.01 -10.84
N THR A 713 1.89 7.84 -10.50
CA THR A 713 2.73 7.03 -11.39
C THR A 713 2.00 6.60 -12.67
N HIS A 714 0.70 6.38 -12.58
CA HIS A 714 -0.13 6.05 -13.73
C HIS A 714 -0.10 7.15 -14.80
N ALA A 715 -0.23 8.41 -14.39
CA ALA A 715 -0.13 9.56 -15.30
C ALA A 715 1.27 9.66 -15.93
N VAL A 716 2.32 9.35 -15.17
CA VAL A 716 3.69 9.27 -15.72
C VAL A 716 3.78 8.26 -16.86
N VAL A 717 3.28 7.05 -16.65
CA VAL A 717 3.33 5.99 -17.68
C VAL A 717 2.48 6.36 -18.89
N GLN A 718 1.29 6.89 -18.69
CA GLN A 718 0.42 7.35 -19.79
C GLN A 718 1.10 8.44 -20.62
N ARG A 719 1.71 9.43 -19.97
CA ARG A 719 2.40 10.53 -20.66
C ARG A 719 3.64 10.05 -21.40
N LEU A 720 4.41 9.16 -20.79
CA LEU A 720 5.57 8.53 -21.41
C LEU A 720 5.19 7.71 -22.65
N MET A 721 4.14 6.89 -22.54
CA MET A 721 3.63 6.10 -23.66
C MET A 721 3.10 6.97 -24.80
N HIS A 722 2.36 8.04 -24.48
CA HIS A 722 1.88 9.00 -25.47
C HIS A 722 3.06 9.65 -26.22
N PHE A 723 4.06 10.13 -25.48
CA PHE A 723 5.25 10.73 -26.06
C PHE A 723 5.99 9.75 -26.99
N CYS A 724 6.30 8.55 -26.54
CA CYS A 724 7.02 7.57 -27.32
C CYS A 724 6.26 7.06 -28.53
N SER A 725 4.95 6.77 -28.38
CA SER A 725 4.16 6.13 -29.43
C SER A 725 3.54 7.13 -30.40
N ILE A 726 3.02 8.26 -29.93
CA ILE A 726 2.29 9.21 -30.76
C ILE A 726 3.19 10.35 -31.21
N GLU A 727 3.72 11.16 -30.29
CA GLU A 727 4.50 12.34 -30.67
C GLU A 727 5.80 11.97 -31.40
N MET A 728 6.51 10.98 -30.90
CA MET A 728 7.75 10.50 -31.52
C MET A 728 7.46 9.43 -32.58
N GLY A 729 6.90 8.31 -32.21
CA GLY A 729 6.83 7.12 -33.06
C GLY A 729 6.00 7.29 -34.31
N SER A 730 4.78 7.84 -34.22
CA SER A 730 3.89 8.00 -35.37
C SER A 730 4.10 9.26 -36.20
N PHE A 731 4.91 10.19 -35.73
CA PHE A 731 5.15 11.45 -36.41
C PHE A 731 6.65 11.77 -36.56
N TYR A 732 7.30 12.28 -35.52
CA TYR A 732 8.66 12.82 -35.62
C TYR A 732 9.67 11.82 -36.18
N LEU A 733 9.78 10.64 -35.55
CA LEU A 733 10.74 9.60 -35.95
C LEU A 733 10.46 9.05 -37.36
N ASP A 734 9.21 9.03 -37.77
CA ASP A 734 8.82 8.57 -39.07
C ASP A 734 9.22 9.56 -40.17
N VAL A 735 9.01 10.86 -39.92
CA VAL A 735 9.40 11.93 -40.86
C VAL A 735 10.91 12.05 -41.03
N ILE A 736 11.69 11.97 -39.93
CA ILE A 736 13.13 12.20 -39.95
C ILE A 736 13.95 11.05 -40.54
N LYS A 737 13.38 9.86 -40.73
CA LYS A 737 14.12 8.67 -41.22
C LYS A 737 14.84 8.96 -42.53
N ASP A 738 14.19 9.54 -43.54
CA ASP A 738 14.82 9.87 -44.81
C ASP A 738 16.01 10.79 -44.58
N ARG A 739 15.81 11.90 -43.91
CA ARG A 739 16.84 12.90 -43.61
C ARG A 739 18.02 12.30 -42.81
N GLN A 740 17.72 11.57 -41.76
CA GLN A 740 18.71 10.98 -40.90
C GLN A 740 19.58 9.95 -41.63
N TYR A 741 19.00 9.17 -42.54
CA TYR A 741 19.70 8.10 -43.24
C TYR A 741 20.40 8.58 -44.54
N THR A 742 19.87 9.60 -45.21
CA THR A 742 20.34 9.98 -46.54
C THR A 742 21.11 11.31 -46.60
N ALA A 743 20.97 12.17 -45.58
CA ALA A 743 21.72 13.44 -45.56
C ALA A 743 23.24 13.23 -45.53
N LYS A 744 24.01 14.21 -46.01
CA LYS A 744 25.44 14.19 -45.93
C LYS A 744 25.90 14.07 -44.46
N ARG A 745 26.80 13.15 -44.17
CA ARG A 745 27.34 12.93 -42.86
C ARG A 745 27.96 14.20 -42.28
N GLY A 746 27.57 14.59 -41.09
CA GLY A 746 28.03 15.80 -40.42
C GLY A 746 27.43 17.11 -40.94
N SER A 747 26.48 17.05 -41.92
CA SER A 747 25.76 18.24 -42.42
C SER A 747 24.84 18.84 -41.36
N HIS A 748 24.44 20.10 -41.55
CA HIS A 748 23.45 20.79 -40.72
C HIS A 748 22.16 19.97 -40.62
N ALA A 749 21.64 19.45 -41.72
CA ALA A 749 20.42 18.64 -41.78
C ALA A 749 20.49 17.40 -40.89
N GLN A 750 21.63 16.70 -40.86
CA GLN A 750 21.86 15.54 -40.02
C GLN A 750 22.04 15.97 -38.53
N ARG A 751 22.94 16.93 -38.27
CA ARG A 751 23.30 17.38 -36.92
C ARG A 751 22.12 18.02 -36.18
N SER A 752 21.24 18.75 -36.85
CA SER A 752 20.03 19.30 -36.28
C SER A 752 19.14 18.19 -35.69
N CYS A 753 18.92 17.14 -36.47
CA CYS A 753 18.17 15.96 -36.03
C CYS A 753 18.87 15.26 -34.87
N GLN A 754 20.18 14.99 -34.96
CA GLN A 754 20.93 14.33 -33.89
C GLN A 754 20.96 15.18 -32.61
N THR A 755 20.98 16.49 -32.70
CA THR A 755 20.87 17.40 -31.55
C THR A 755 19.52 17.24 -30.86
N ALA A 756 18.41 17.21 -31.63
CA ALA A 756 17.09 16.96 -31.05
C ALA A 756 17.00 15.59 -30.38
N LEU A 757 17.49 14.53 -31.03
CA LEU A 757 17.49 13.19 -30.47
C LEU A 757 18.34 13.10 -29.19
N TYR A 758 19.46 13.81 -29.12
CA TYR A 758 20.27 13.89 -27.91
C TYR A 758 19.54 14.56 -26.76
N TYR A 759 18.94 15.72 -26.98
CA TYR A 759 18.13 16.39 -25.96
C TYR A 759 17.00 15.52 -25.44
N ILE A 760 16.31 14.83 -26.34
CA ILE A 760 15.17 13.97 -25.99
C ILE A 760 15.62 12.76 -25.19
N VAL A 761 16.70 12.08 -25.58
CA VAL A 761 17.17 10.88 -24.87
C VAL A 761 17.74 11.22 -23.49
N GLU A 762 18.36 12.39 -23.31
CA GLU A 762 18.80 12.89 -22.01
C GLU A 762 17.61 13.06 -21.05
N ALA A 763 16.50 13.57 -21.54
CA ALA A 763 15.28 13.70 -20.76
C ALA A 763 14.57 12.37 -20.54
N LEU A 764 14.38 11.59 -21.61
CA LEU A 764 13.65 10.32 -21.60
C LEU A 764 14.24 9.30 -20.61
N VAL A 765 15.57 9.15 -20.61
CA VAL A 765 16.24 8.19 -19.73
C VAL A 765 15.98 8.51 -18.25
N ARG A 766 15.88 9.79 -17.90
CA ARG A 766 15.56 10.24 -16.54
C ARG A 766 14.10 10.06 -16.21
N TRP A 767 13.19 10.34 -17.15
CA TRP A 767 11.75 10.13 -16.92
C TRP A 767 11.42 8.69 -16.58
N MET A 768 12.05 7.74 -17.26
CA MET A 768 11.79 6.32 -17.07
C MET A 768 12.60 5.68 -15.93
N ALA A 769 13.68 6.31 -15.47
CA ALA A 769 14.59 5.74 -14.48
C ALA A 769 13.92 5.31 -13.16
N PRO A 770 13.01 6.07 -12.57
CA PRO A 770 12.31 5.62 -11.35
C PRO A 770 11.48 4.36 -11.55
N ILE A 771 10.95 4.13 -12.74
CA ILE A 771 10.04 3.02 -13.06
C ILE A 771 10.81 1.84 -13.64
N MET A 772 11.46 2.02 -14.80
CA MET A 772 12.22 0.99 -15.51
C MET A 772 13.71 1.16 -15.25
N SER A 773 14.12 0.93 -14.02
CA SER A 773 15.43 1.30 -13.50
C SER A 773 16.58 0.58 -14.20
N PHE A 774 16.44 -0.71 -14.49
CA PHE A 774 17.48 -1.49 -15.19
C PHE A 774 17.64 -1.03 -16.64
N THR A 775 16.54 -0.84 -17.35
CA THR A 775 16.58 -0.38 -18.74
C THR A 775 17.10 1.05 -18.85
N ALA A 776 16.74 1.94 -17.93
CA ALA A 776 17.29 3.30 -17.89
C ALA A 776 18.81 3.31 -17.70
N ASP A 777 19.31 2.48 -16.79
CA ASP A 777 20.77 2.33 -16.60
C ASP A 777 21.46 1.78 -17.85
N GLU A 778 20.85 0.82 -18.54
CA GLU A 778 21.34 0.30 -19.82
C GLU A 778 21.39 1.37 -20.92
N ILE A 779 20.34 2.18 -21.04
CA ILE A 779 20.28 3.30 -21.97
C ILE A 779 21.38 4.31 -21.64
N TRP A 780 21.52 4.67 -20.35
CA TRP A 780 22.53 5.61 -19.89
C TRP A 780 23.95 5.25 -20.33
N HIS A 781 24.31 3.97 -20.24
CA HIS A 781 25.61 3.46 -20.68
C HIS A 781 25.75 3.36 -22.20
N ALA A 782 24.66 3.33 -22.95
CA ALA A 782 24.68 3.34 -24.42
C ALA A 782 24.64 4.74 -25.03
N MET A 783 24.42 5.79 -24.22
CA MET A 783 24.45 7.19 -24.66
C MET A 783 25.87 7.67 -24.91
N PRO A 784 26.08 8.80 -25.65
CA PRO A 784 27.38 9.38 -25.84
C PRO A 784 28.18 9.56 -24.55
N ALA A 785 29.44 9.17 -24.54
CA ALA A 785 30.30 9.17 -23.33
C ALA A 785 30.60 10.59 -22.80
N LYS A 786 30.49 11.61 -23.66
CA LYS A 786 30.60 13.02 -23.27
C LYS A 786 29.24 13.68 -23.30
N GLN A 787 29.09 14.68 -22.46
CA GLN A 787 27.93 15.56 -22.41
C GLN A 787 28.16 16.82 -23.28
N ALA A 788 27.13 17.67 -23.43
CA ALA A 788 27.23 18.89 -24.25
C ALA A 788 28.27 19.90 -23.74
N ASP A 789 28.56 19.91 -22.45
CA ASP A 789 29.59 20.71 -21.81
C ASP A 789 31.04 20.15 -21.98
N GLY A 790 31.17 19.02 -22.65
CA GLY A 790 32.43 18.33 -22.88
C GLY A 790 32.91 17.45 -21.73
N GLN A 791 32.19 17.44 -20.62
CA GLN A 791 32.53 16.57 -19.49
C GLN A 791 32.14 15.11 -19.76
N ALA A 792 32.84 14.20 -19.11
CA ALA A 792 32.47 12.78 -19.14
C ALA A 792 31.08 12.59 -18.49
N ARG A 793 30.29 11.71 -19.08
CA ARG A 793 29.00 11.31 -18.51
C ARG A 793 29.22 10.63 -17.14
N GLY A 794 28.44 11.03 -16.15
CA GLY A 794 28.45 10.36 -14.85
C GLY A 794 28.15 8.87 -14.97
N GLN A 795 28.64 8.08 -14.04
CA GLN A 795 28.53 6.62 -14.08
C GLN A 795 27.08 6.13 -14.05
N PHE A 796 26.19 6.79 -13.30
CA PHE A 796 24.81 6.36 -13.10
C PHE A 796 23.81 7.47 -13.37
N VAL A 797 22.68 7.13 -14.00
CA VAL A 797 21.56 8.06 -14.21
C VAL A 797 20.97 8.57 -12.89
N PHE A 798 20.96 7.75 -11.84
CA PHE A 798 20.35 8.05 -10.54
C PHE A 798 21.14 9.09 -9.72
N THR A 799 22.39 9.39 -10.08
CA THR A 799 23.17 10.48 -9.46
C THR A 799 22.88 11.85 -10.06
N SER A 800 22.19 11.88 -11.23
CA SER A 800 21.81 13.10 -11.94
C SER A 800 20.53 13.74 -11.37
N GLU A 801 20.12 14.85 -11.96
CA GLU A 801 18.83 15.53 -11.73
C GLU A 801 18.06 15.56 -13.05
N TRP A 802 16.79 16.00 -13.01
CA TRP A 802 15.98 16.19 -14.21
C TRP A 802 16.73 17.05 -15.22
N TYR A 803 16.69 16.65 -16.48
CA TYR A 803 17.46 17.31 -17.52
C TYR A 803 17.04 18.76 -17.73
N GLN A 804 17.95 19.71 -17.62
CA GLN A 804 17.68 21.14 -17.72
C GLN A 804 17.94 21.74 -19.10
N GLY A 805 18.44 20.95 -20.05
CA GLY A 805 18.83 21.42 -21.37
C GLY A 805 17.70 21.54 -22.39
N LEU A 806 16.47 21.13 -22.05
CA LEU A 806 15.33 21.25 -22.96
C LEU A 806 14.91 22.71 -23.12
N VAL A 807 14.57 23.10 -24.35
CA VAL A 807 14.14 24.45 -24.71
C VAL A 807 12.71 24.42 -25.26
N GLY A 808 11.87 25.30 -24.74
CA GLY A 808 10.48 25.43 -25.17
C GLY A 808 10.36 26.05 -26.55
N LEU A 809 9.20 25.81 -27.16
CA LEU A 809 8.77 26.46 -28.41
C LEU A 809 7.79 27.57 -28.05
N ASP A 810 8.10 28.82 -28.45
CA ASP A 810 7.25 29.95 -28.15
C ASP A 810 6.02 29.95 -29.07
N GLU A 811 4.83 30.22 -28.54
CA GLU A 811 3.58 30.28 -29.32
C GLU A 811 3.56 31.44 -30.34
N SER A 812 4.42 32.45 -30.19
CA SER A 812 4.61 33.51 -31.17
C SER A 812 5.43 33.10 -32.39
N GLU A 813 6.12 31.97 -32.36
CA GLU A 813 6.93 31.48 -33.47
C GLU A 813 6.05 31.01 -34.63
N THR A 814 6.56 31.18 -35.84
CA THR A 814 5.86 30.78 -37.08
C THR A 814 5.53 29.29 -37.12
N PHE A 815 6.45 28.46 -36.65
CA PHE A 815 6.33 27.00 -36.61
C PHE A 815 6.09 26.51 -35.17
N ASN A 816 5.06 27.09 -34.52
CA ASN A 816 4.67 26.80 -33.14
C ASN A 816 3.91 25.46 -33.03
N ASN A 817 3.46 25.12 -31.83
CA ASN A 817 2.69 23.89 -31.57
C ASN A 817 1.38 23.81 -32.38
N ALA A 818 0.65 24.91 -32.50
CA ALA A 818 -0.58 24.97 -33.27
C ALA A 818 -0.34 24.69 -34.75
N PHE A 819 0.74 25.26 -35.34
CA PHE A 819 1.16 24.98 -36.71
C PHE A 819 1.37 23.46 -36.93
N TRP A 820 2.20 22.84 -36.09
CA TRP A 820 2.50 21.40 -36.25
C TRP A 820 1.32 20.50 -35.94
N THR A 821 0.39 20.92 -35.08
CA THR A 821 -0.88 20.19 -34.84
C THR A 821 -1.73 20.17 -36.12
N ASP A 822 -1.88 21.31 -36.81
CA ASP A 822 -2.60 21.37 -38.09
C ASP A 822 -1.92 20.51 -39.16
N ILE A 823 -0.60 20.56 -39.23
CA ILE A 823 0.18 19.70 -40.17
C ILE A 823 -0.04 18.20 -39.88
N GLN A 824 -0.06 17.80 -38.60
CA GLN A 824 -0.35 16.40 -38.22
C GLN A 824 -1.76 15.97 -38.61
N HIS A 825 -2.75 16.84 -38.46
CA HIS A 825 -4.13 16.56 -38.91
C HIS A 825 -4.20 16.36 -40.43
N VAL A 826 -3.54 17.25 -41.18
CA VAL A 826 -3.47 17.11 -42.65
C VAL A 826 -2.78 15.82 -43.04
N ARG A 827 -1.63 15.50 -42.38
CA ARG A 827 -0.91 14.26 -42.63
C ARG A 827 -1.76 13.02 -42.31
N GLY A 828 -2.57 13.06 -41.27
CA GLY A 828 -3.52 11.98 -40.92
C GLY A 828 -4.55 11.74 -42.01
N ALA A 829 -5.14 12.80 -42.56
CA ALA A 829 -6.08 12.74 -43.65
C ALA A 829 -5.44 12.22 -44.97
N VAL A 830 -4.23 12.67 -45.27
CA VAL A 830 -3.46 12.20 -46.45
C VAL A 830 -3.08 10.71 -46.31
N ASN A 831 -2.61 10.29 -45.14
CA ASN A 831 -2.23 8.89 -44.89
C ASN A 831 -3.38 7.91 -45.09
N LYS A 832 -4.62 8.30 -44.74
CA LYS A 832 -5.84 7.50 -44.98
C LYS A 832 -6.06 7.29 -46.45
N LEU A 833 -5.89 8.33 -47.27
CA LEU A 833 -6.05 8.24 -48.72
C LEU A 833 -4.89 7.53 -49.44
N LEU A 834 -3.66 7.66 -48.93
CA LEU A 834 -2.51 6.88 -49.40
C LEU A 834 -2.73 5.38 -49.14
N GLU A 835 -3.29 5.03 -47.98
CA GLU A 835 -3.63 3.62 -47.67
C GLU A 835 -4.72 3.08 -48.60
N ASN A 836 -5.75 3.88 -48.88
CA ASN A 836 -6.77 3.51 -49.87
C ASN A 836 -6.15 3.28 -51.25
N ALA A 837 -5.33 4.21 -51.73
CA ALA A 837 -4.64 4.10 -53.01
C ALA A 837 -3.70 2.86 -53.08
N ARG A 838 -3.11 2.47 -51.95
CA ARG A 838 -2.31 1.24 -51.83
C ARG A 838 -3.17 -0.02 -51.94
N ASN A 839 -4.30 -0.04 -51.24
CA ASN A 839 -5.25 -1.14 -51.28
C ASN A 839 -5.87 -1.32 -52.65
N GLU A 840 -6.15 -0.24 -53.36
CA GLU A 840 -6.62 -0.20 -54.76
C GLU A 840 -5.53 -0.47 -55.80
N LYS A 841 -4.27 -0.66 -55.34
CA LYS A 841 -3.07 -0.90 -56.18
C LYS A 841 -2.72 0.25 -57.17
N VAL A 842 -3.16 1.46 -56.85
CA VAL A 842 -2.75 2.68 -57.59
C VAL A 842 -1.27 2.97 -57.34
N ILE A 843 -0.83 2.74 -56.10
CA ILE A 843 0.56 2.85 -55.68
C ILE A 843 1.00 1.57 -54.96
N GLY A 844 2.28 1.23 -54.99
CA GLY A 844 2.86 0.12 -54.25
C GLY A 844 3.39 0.55 -52.84
N GLY A 845 3.65 1.84 -52.67
CA GLY A 845 4.10 2.47 -51.41
C GLY A 845 4.00 3.99 -51.47
N SER A 846 4.04 4.66 -50.33
CA SER A 846 3.85 6.11 -50.25
C SER A 846 4.90 6.91 -51.07
N LEU A 847 6.14 6.43 -51.15
CA LEU A 847 7.18 7.06 -51.95
C LEU A 847 6.96 6.94 -53.47
N GLN A 848 5.97 6.18 -53.96
CA GLN A 848 5.53 6.22 -55.35
C GLN A 848 4.41 7.26 -55.62
N ALA A 849 3.97 7.93 -54.59
CA ALA A 849 2.86 8.84 -54.69
C ALA A 849 3.28 10.29 -54.95
N GLN A 850 2.48 10.94 -55.81
CA GLN A 850 2.29 12.38 -55.85
C GLN A 850 0.97 12.70 -55.15
N VAL A 851 1.01 13.64 -54.21
CA VAL A 851 -0.19 14.11 -53.50
C VAL A 851 -0.45 15.56 -53.87
N THR A 852 -1.63 15.85 -54.39
CA THR A 852 -2.10 17.20 -54.64
C THR A 852 -3.19 17.58 -53.62
N LEU A 853 -2.91 18.61 -52.82
CA LEU A 853 -3.81 19.10 -51.79
C LEU A 853 -4.58 20.34 -52.33
N PHE A 854 -5.88 20.21 -52.46
CA PHE A 854 -6.77 21.34 -52.83
C PHE A 854 -7.33 21.90 -51.54
N VAL A 855 -6.96 23.13 -51.21
CA VAL A 855 -7.20 23.72 -49.89
C VAL A 855 -7.76 25.14 -50.00
N ASP A 856 -8.42 25.57 -48.91
CA ASP A 856 -8.77 26.98 -48.74
C ASP A 856 -7.53 27.87 -48.52
N ASP A 857 -7.73 29.19 -48.59
CA ASP A 857 -6.61 30.13 -48.52
C ASP A 857 -5.88 30.09 -47.15
N ALA A 858 -6.59 29.83 -46.08
CA ALA A 858 -6.02 29.78 -44.71
C ALA A 858 -5.07 28.56 -44.56
N LEU A 859 -5.53 27.39 -45.01
CA LEU A 859 -4.73 26.17 -44.97
C LEU A 859 -3.59 26.21 -46.00
N ALA A 860 -3.84 26.80 -47.19
CA ALA A 860 -2.82 27.03 -48.22
C ALA A 860 -1.67 27.86 -47.69
N ALA A 861 -1.94 28.93 -46.96
CA ALA A 861 -0.93 29.80 -46.36
C ALA A 861 -0.04 29.04 -45.34
N LYS A 862 -0.59 28.07 -44.59
CA LYS A 862 0.17 27.24 -43.66
C LYS A 862 1.02 26.21 -44.38
N LEU A 863 0.43 25.41 -45.30
CA LEU A 863 1.13 24.33 -46.00
C LEU A 863 2.26 24.83 -46.88
N LYS A 864 2.07 25.98 -47.58
CA LYS A 864 3.08 26.61 -48.44
C LYS A 864 4.30 27.09 -47.65
N ARG A 865 4.23 27.30 -46.34
CA ARG A 865 5.43 27.62 -45.49
C ARG A 865 6.46 26.49 -45.45
N LEU A 866 6.07 25.25 -45.69
CA LEU A 866 6.94 24.11 -45.73
C LEU A 866 7.67 23.95 -47.11
N HIS A 867 7.27 24.75 -48.07
CA HIS A 867 7.85 24.72 -49.42
C HIS A 867 7.92 23.27 -49.97
N ASN A 868 9.03 22.93 -50.58
CA ASN A 868 9.29 21.60 -51.14
C ASN A 868 9.49 20.50 -50.07
N GLU A 869 9.63 20.88 -48.80
CA GLU A 869 9.82 19.96 -47.69
C GLU A 869 8.50 19.34 -47.22
N LEU A 870 7.33 19.86 -47.66
CA LEU A 870 6.01 19.26 -47.34
C LEU A 870 5.95 17.75 -47.75
N ARG A 871 6.58 17.38 -48.89
CA ARG A 871 6.64 16.01 -49.34
C ARG A 871 7.30 15.05 -48.34
N PHE A 872 8.26 15.53 -47.59
CA PHE A 872 8.96 14.72 -46.58
C PHE A 872 8.08 14.50 -45.33
N VAL A 873 7.28 15.51 -44.96
CA VAL A 873 6.30 15.38 -43.89
C VAL A 873 5.21 14.37 -44.26
N LEU A 874 4.78 14.39 -45.49
CA LEU A 874 3.77 13.45 -46.05
C LEU A 874 4.36 12.08 -46.44
N LEU A 875 5.69 11.91 -46.43
CA LEU A 875 6.39 10.70 -46.87
C LEU A 875 6.07 10.31 -48.31
N THR A 876 6.02 11.30 -49.24
CA THR A 876 5.70 11.14 -50.64
C THR A 876 6.83 11.66 -51.52
N SER A 877 6.92 11.30 -52.80
CA SER A 877 7.92 11.81 -53.73
C SER A 877 7.61 13.21 -54.18
N LYS A 878 6.31 13.54 -54.37
CA LYS A 878 5.87 14.89 -54.72
C LYS A 878 4.67 15.31 -53.88
N ALA A 879 4.59 16.58 -53.50
CA ALA A 879 3.42 17.20 -52.81
C ALA A 879 3.19 18.59 -53.40
N GLU A 880 1.94 18.87 -53.83
CA GLU A 880 1.54 20.14 -54.40
C GLU A 880 0.35 20.70 -53.62
N VAL A 881 0.35 22.02 -53.44
CA VAL A 881 -0.75 22.75 -52.77
C VAL A 881 -1.41 23.67 -53.77
N LYS A 882 -2.72 23.43 -54.07
CA LYS A 882 -3.52 24.17 -55.03
C LYS A 882 -4.75 24.76 -54.34
N SER A 883 -5.36 25.76 -55.00
CA SER A 883 -6.61 26.33 -54.51
C SER A 883 -7.79 25.36 -54.67
N LEU A 884 -8.77 25.41 -53.79
CA LEU A 884 -10.02 24.70 -53.93
C LEU A 884 -10.73 24.95 -55.29
N SER A 885 -10.52 26.12 -55.89
CA SER A 885 -11.04 26.47 -57.19
C SER A 885 -10.44 25.62 -58.31
N GLU A 886 -9.26 25.07 -58.09
CA GLU A 886 -8.56 24.20 -59.06
C GLU A 886 -8.82 22.69 -58.84
N LYS A 887 -9.77 22.37 -57.94
CA LYS A 887 -10.03 20.99 -57.52
C LYS A 887 -10.39 20.11 -58.73
N SER A 888 -9.61 19.04 -58.92
CA SER A 888 -9.85 18.03 -59.94
C SER A 888 -11.06 17.15 -59.63
N ALA A 889 -11.55 16.45 -60.65
CA ALA A 889 -12.62 15.48 -60.49
C ALA A 889 -12.19 14.21 -59.74
N LEU A 890 -10.88 13.95 -59.65
CA LEU A 890 -10.28 12.80 -58.94
C LEU A 890 -10.00 13.10 -57.46
N ALA A 891 -10.09 14.35 -57.05
CA ALA A 891 -9.85 14.74 -55.64
C ALA A 891 -10.93 14.18 -54.72
N GLN A 892 -10.50 13.54 -53.67
CA GLN A 892 -11.36 12.95 -52.64
C GLN A 892 -11.50 13.90 -51.45
N ALA A 893 -12.72 13.97 -50.90
CA ALA A 893 -13.00 14.73 -49.69
C ALA A 893 -12.29 14.09 -48.49
N THR A 894 -11.86 14.94 -47.57
CA THR A 894 -11.34 14.52 -46.26
C THR A 894 -12.30 14.94 -45.15
N GLU A 895 -12.02 14.48 -43.93
CA GLU A 895 -12.73 14.90 -42.72
C GLU A 895 -12.38 16.34 -42.27
N ILE A 896 -11.39 16.96 -42.93
CA ILE A 896 -10.98 18.34 -42.67
C ILE A 896 -11.73 19.24 -43.64
N ASN A 897 -12.54 20.15 -43.12
CA ASN A 897 -13.22 21.16 -43.95
C ASN A 897 -12.20 21.98 -44.74
N GLY A 898 -12.46 22.13 -46.04
CA GLY A 898 -11.60 22.90 -46.94
C GLY A 898 -10.38 22.16 -47.44
N LEU A 899 -10.27 20.83 -47.18
CA LEU A 899 -9.18 19.97 -47.69
C LEU A 899 -9.73 18.81 -48.55
N TRP A 900 -9.34 18.81 -49.83
CA TRP A 900 -9.51 17.72 -50.75
C TRP A 900 -8.15 17.22 -51.23
N VAL A 901 -7.99 15.92 -51.45
CA VAL A 901 -6.71 15.32 -51.79
C VAL A 901 -6.85 14.40 -53.01
N GLU A 902 -5.94 14.56 -53.94
CA GLU A 902 -5.75 13.64 -55.06
C GLU A 902 -4.43 12.90 -54.88
N VAL A 903 -4.47 11.55 -54.94
CA VAL A 903 -3.33 10.67 -54.90
C VAL A 903 -3.12 10.05 -56.27
N SER A 904 -1.95 10.25 -56.85
CA SER A 904 -1.55 9.65 -58.13
C SER A 904 -0.18 9.00 -58.04
N LYS A 905 0.09 8.09 -58.98
CA LYS A 905 1.44 7.48 -59.09
C LYS A 905 2.39 8.46 -59.79
N VAL A 906 3.63 8.60 -59.28
CA VAL A 906 4.68 9.33 -59.95
C VAL A 906 5.26 8.52 -61.12
N ASP A 907 5.33 9.08 -62.30
CA ASP A 907 5.91 8.43 -63.51
C ASP A 907 7.46 8.52 -63.60
N ALA A 908 8.11 9.13 -62.64
CA ALA A 908 9.54 9.28 -62.61
C ALA A 908 10.28 8.00 -62.12
N GLU A 909 11.54 7.84 -62.49
CA GLU A 909 12.38 6.75 -62.03
C GLU A 909 12.67 6.79 -60.51
N LYS A 910 12.88 5.59 -59.95
CA LYS A 910 13.19 5.44 -58.53
C LYS A 910 14.66 5.67 -58.29
N CYS A 911 15.02 6.58 -57.40
CA CYS A 911 16.36 6.71 -56.88
C CYS A 911 16.76 5.46 -56.06
N GLU A 912 17.84 4.77 -56.41
CA GLU A 912 18.33 3.56 -55.70
C GLU A 912 18.76 3.81 -54.25
N ARG A 913 19.17 5.06 -53.95
CA ARG A 913 19.68 5.42 -52.62
C ARG A 913 18.61 5.88 -51.64
N CYS A 914 17.76 6.87 -52.01
CA CYS A 914 16.72 7.40 -51.11
C CYS A 914 15.33 6.87 -51.39
N TRP A 915 15.14 6.11 -52.52
CA TRP A 915 13.87 5.48 -52.90
C TRP A 915 12.75 6.44 -53.32
N HIS A 916 13.00 7.75 -53.39
CA HIS A 916 12.06 8.71 -53.98
C HIS A 916 12.05 8.56 -55.50
N HIS A 917 10.91 8.86 -56.10
CA HIS A 917 10.73 8.92 -57.57
C HIS A 917 10.85 10.38 -58.00
N THR A 918 11.91 10.69 -58.73
CA THR A 918 12.23 12.07 -59.16
C THR A 918 12.69 12.13 -60.61
N ASP A 919 12.35 13.23 -61.31
CA ASP A 919 12.57 13.39 -62.70
C ASP A 919 14.07 13.56 -63.11
N ASP A 920 14.91 13.78 -62.11
CA ASP A 920 16.36 14.00 -62.27
C ASP A 920 17.21 12.70 -62.15
N VAL A 921 16.58 11.55 -61.82
CA VAL A 921 17.28 10.25 -61.85
C VAL A 921 17.66 9.94 -63.32
N GLY A 922 18.89 9.56 -63.55
CA GLY A 922 19.41 9.28 -64.89
C GLY A 922 19.94 10.50 -65.67
N THR A 923 19.89 11.70 -65.05
CA THR A 923 20.31 12.94 -65.71
C THR A 923 21.73 13.39 -65.34
N ILE A 924 22.36 12.79 -64.33
CA ILE A 924 23.66 13.23 -63.80
C ILE A 924 24.71 12.21 -64.19
N ALA A 925 25.70 12.65 -65.00
CA ALA A 925 26.79 11.80 -65.45
C ALA A 925 27.62 11.22 -64.27
N GLY A 926 27.81 9.91 -64.28
CA GLY A 926 28.51 9.18 -63.23
C GLY A 926 27.61 8.77 -62.04
N HIS A 927 26.33 9.18 -62.07
CA HIS A 927 25.32 8.87 -61.02
C HIS A 927 23.93 8.58 -61.65
N GLU A 928 23.91 7.71 -62.64
CA GLU A 928 22.71 7.49 -63.48
C GLU A 928 21.55 6.83 -62.75
N THR A 929 21.73 6.26 -61.54
CA THR A 929 20.69 5.55 -60.81
C THR A 929 20.22 6.29 -59.56
N ILE A 930 20.74 7.50 -59.27
CA ILE A 930 20.37 8.28 -58.09
C ILE A 930 19.95 9.71 -58.46
N CYS A 931 19.15 10.35 -57.61
CA CYS A 931 18.67 11.71 -57.79
C CYS A 931 19.73 12.76 -57.43
N GLY A 932 19.57 13.99 -57.88
CA GLY A 932 20.48 15.12 -57.65
C GLY A 932 20.64 15.44 -56.14
N ARG A 933 19.61 15.27 -55.35
CA ARG A 933 19.69 15.39 -53.88
C ARG A 933 20.70 14.39 -53.30
N CYS A 934 20.65 13.13 -53.75
CA CYS A 934 21.56 12.11 -53.30
C CYS A 934 22.98 12.35 -53.79
N VAL A 935 23.18 12.85 -55.02
CA VAL A 935 24.50 13.25 -55.52
C VAL A 935 25.07 14.38 -54.68
N SER A 936 24.27 15.40 -54.33
CA SER A 936 24.71 16.49 -53.43
C SER A 936 25.11 15.95 -52.05
N ASN A 937 24.39 14.95 -51.52
CA ASN A 937 24.68 14.35 -50.21
C ASN A 937 25.94 13.46 -50.22
N ILE A 938 26.33 12.89 -51.37
CA ILE A 938 27.53 12.05 -51.46
C ILE A 938 28.77 12.91 -51.79
N ASP A 939 28.71 13.68 -52.87
CA ASP A 939 29.86 14.37 -53.48
C ASP A 939 29.79 15.90 -53.38
N GLY A 940 28.61 16.48 -53.13
CA GLY A 940 28.40 17.92 -53.01
C GLY A 940 28.44 18.43 -51.58
N ASP A 941 27.85 19.64 -51.34
CA ASP A 941 27.79 20.30 -50.03
C ASP A 941 26.70 19.72 -49.09
N GLY A 942 25.87 18.85 -49.63
CA GLY A 942 24.71 18.27 -48.93
C GLY A 942 23.42 19.08 -49.12
N GLU A 943 22.32 18.41 -48.93
CA GLU A 943 21.00 19.03 -48.99
C GLU A 943 20.79 20.06 -47.86
N GLN A 944 20.03 21.11 -48.17
CA GLN A 944 19.66 22.13 -47.20
C GLN A 944 18.23 21.84 -46.76
N ARG A 945 18.02 21.78 -45.45
CA ARG A 945 16.71 21.63 -44.79
C ARG A 945 16.48 22.76 -43.79
N GLN A 946 15.26 23.28 -43.78
CA GLN A 946 14.84 24.38 -42.87
C GLN A 946 13.66 23.97 -42.01
N PHE A 947 12.76 23.16 -42.53
CA PHE A 947 11.44 22.91 -41.93
C PHE A 947 11.25 21.47 -41.44
N ALA A 948 11.69 20.44 -42.22
CA ALA A 948 11.43 19.03 -41.90
C ALA A 948 12.52 18.02 -42.30
#